data_3d38604f51670c828054c4c02d78bf24
#
_entry.id   3d38604f51670c828054c4c02d78bf24
#
_cell.length_a   1.000
_cell.length_b   1.000
_cell.length_c   1.000
_cell.angle_alpha   90.00
_cell.angle_beta   90.00
_cell.angle_gamma   90.00
#
_symmetry.space_group_name_H-M   'P 1'
#
loop_
_entity.id
_entity.type
_entity.pdbx_description
1 polymer ?
#
loop_
_entity_poly.entity_id
_entity_poly.type
_entity_poly.pdbx_seq_one_letter_code
_entity_poly.pdbx_strand_id
1 'polypeptide(L)'
;MFLLLFCGILCLVSACSNSVGYTEIVSNGMTVDTLSGMLRIPVYDAQIVLGTTNELAKSNERPQMTVLLDYSFSIGKSEVTCGEFTSLMKSKDYSIDCDSDELPVMNVSYYDAVLFANERSKKEGLDTAYTYSSIVYDSDKHCSNLEGFAFHPEVNAYRLPTEAEWVLVASINWNPQQAWTADNSDYKLHRVCGKNTAANETCDMAGNVMEWVNDWLGNFRDTTVTNYVGAPDGGSLGQRILKGGSNRNPANSITLFSRGDVYTVTSSTRANYVGFRLAYGAIPNALWMGSDGKAAVSRVVPLANSSTLRSYTKTYAMKLAFRNDLTGNLAYIDYLNGALTVEEIQDSLAVYHPDISPDGKKVAFCTGLEGIAGKSALYVRDLDAEGSNLVKLDVESAAIPRWRVLENGDTVIVYVTDAGNNKNESDFKAASTWQVTFANGKFGEPQKLFDGAYHGGISEDNSLAVTGARLLRARVGKSSEIWYNEEQACNASLAIDNTKRTLFLDFGGKTGRDFVGSKYGTHERILVADSTGKLIQSVGAPKGYSFDHSEWIPSGNNLVVATLTNANGAHTKIVLVDMTDGSIVELAEGDELWHPAFWFKKRVATGDGVSLDLDSAGMYLSENHINSQSKHRVKMELYWKNLKTTNVLLVGSSRMEMGVDADMFPEWNMFNWAIPGIDPVRDMYFAANYGMNHSENLKAVVFSLDIDSWRGTEDFLSLMLYSAPGYMYDANHQFWKDGVPEDLIAAVENSYPAETDVKHQISDRGTSMAISRGWAADPIEVFYDSVYTDTQMEFFQDRIDELKAFVDMAAAKNIYVIGIIFPQAPQYKKTGALGLYGLQRSVAKKVIASLESYSKENKYFVLMDENKMGDHDYTNDMAHNRDHLSYLGAAQITTRLDSVLKTLKW
;
A
#
# COMPACT_ATOMS: atom_id res chain seq x y z
N MET A 1 34.94 14.74 69.71
CA MET A 1 34.92 13.39 69.10
C MET A 1 33.51 13.09 68.64
N PHE A 2 33.37 12.80 67.45
CA PHE A 2 32.21 12.60 66.61
C PHE A 2 31.71 13.80 65.74
N LEU A 3 32.19 13.78 64.52
CA LEU A 3 31.74 14.54 63.35
C LEU A 3 30.41 13.99 62.92
N LEU A 4 29.41 14.82 62.72
CA LEU A 4 28.21 14.49 61.94
C LEU A 4 28.21 15.34 60.68
N LEU A 5 28.44 14.66 59.52
CA LEU A 5 28.25 15.18 58.17
C LEU A 5 26.75 15.33 57.87
N PHE A 6 26.29 16.53 57.59
CA PHE A 6 25.00 16.78 56.94
C PHE A 6 25.18 16.68 55.42
N CYS A 7 24.62 15.63 54.85
CA CYS A 7 24.50 15.50 53.43
C CYS A 7 23.18 16.20 53.00
N GLY A 8 23.30 17.36 52.40
CA GLY A 8 22.17 18.06 51.77
C GLY A 8 21.81 17.37 50.47
N ILE A 9 20.58 16.87 50.44
CA ILE A 9 19.98 16.37 49.20
C ILE A 9 19.53 17.57 48.38
N LEU A 10 20.27 17.88 47.34
CA LEU A 10 19.82 18.75 46.27
C LEU A 10 18.90 17.92 45.36
N CYS A 11 17.60 18.14 45.42
CA CYS A 11 16.67 17.68 44.40
C CYS A 11 16.94 18.49 43.14
N LEU A 12 17.75 17.95 42.25
CA LEU A 12 17.76 18.35 40.85
C LEU A 12 16.47 17.85 40.19
N VAL A 13 15.60 18.78 39.88
CA VAL A 13 14.50 18.53 38.94
C VAL A 13 15.18 18.33 37.58
N SER A 14 15.38 17.07 37.23
CA SER A 14 15.80 16.70 35.89
C SER A 14 14.63 16.97 34.96
N ALA A 15 14.71 18.01 34.18
CA ALA A 15 13.91 18.15 32.99
C ALA A 15 14.20 16.92 32.11
N CYS A 16 13.17 16.14 31.78
CA CYS A 16 13.26 15.06 30.82
C CYS A 16 13.59 15.66 29.46
N SER A 17 14.87 15.88 29.18
CA SER A 17 15.37 15.90 27.84
C SER A 17 15.29 14.46 27.33
N ASN A 18 14.72 14.25 26.16
CA ASN A 18 14.76 12.98 25.44
C ASN A 18 16.22 12.63 25.13
N SER A 19 16.96 12.15 26.11
CA SER A 19 18.27 11.60 25.89
C SER A 19 18.08 10.19 25.38
N VAL A 20 18.23 10.03 24.07
CA VAL A 20 18.52 8.73 23.45
C VAL A 20 19.74 8.18 24.19
N GLY A 21 19.59 7.02 24.83
CA GLY A 21 20.68 6.41 25.60
C GLY A 21 21.79 5.93 24.67
N TYR A 22 22.82 6.72 24.51
CA TYR A 22 24.06 6.32 23.84
C TYR A 22 24.99 5.66 24.84
N THR A 23 25.29 4.40 24.59
CA THR A 23 26.56 3.86 25.04
C THR A 23 27.63 4.46 24.13
N GLU A 24 28.40 5.40 24.67
CA GLU A 24 29.58 6.03 24.07
C GLU A 24 29.82 5.74 22.58
N ILE A 25 29.21 6.52 21.70
CA ILE A 25 29.86 6.79 20.43
C ILE A 25 31.07 7.62 20.87
N VAL A 26 32.19 6.95 20.83
CA VAL A 26 33.45 7.46 21.30
C VAL A 26 33.63 8.86 20.77
N SER A 27 33.89 9.79 21.66
CA SER A 27 34.36 11.13 21.39
C SER A 27 35.67 11.19 20.54
N ASN A 28 36.10 10.10 19.97
CA ASN A 28 37.22 9.96 19.06
C ASN A 28 36.76 9.91 17.59
N GLY A 29 36.01 10.91 17.22
CA GLY A 29 36.17 11.48 15.91
C GLY A 29 35.71 10.64 14.75
N MET A 30 34.55 11.05 14.14
CA MET A 30 34.37 10.83 12.72
C MET A 30 35.67 11.20 12.01
N THR A 31 36.24 10.28 11.26
CA THR A 31 37.45 10.54 10.47
C THR A 31 37.05 10.85 9.05
N VAL A 32 37.71 11.82 8.41
CA VAL A 32 37.52 12.06 6.98
C VAL A 32 37.91 10.78 6.26
N ASP A 33 36.94 10.21 5.49
CA ASP A 33 37.20 9.03 4.68
C ASP A 33 38.11 9.41 3.47
N THR A 34 38.80 8.43 2.95
CA THR A 34 39.51 8.56 1.67
C THR A 34 38.58 8.78 0.51
N LEU A 35 37.29 8.46 0.66
CA LEU A 35 36.22 8.74 -0.29
C LEU A 35 35.84 10.22 -0.25
N SER A 36 35.82 10.87 -1.40
CA SER A 36 35.53 12.31 -1.49
C SER A 36 34.15 12.66 -0.92
N GLY A 37 34.11 13.59 0.04
CA GLY A 37 32.88 14.08 0.65
C GLY A 37 32.24 13.16 1.69
N MET A 38 32.85 12.02 2.05
CA MET A 38 32.35 11.08 3.03
C MET A 38 33.08 11.23 4.38
N LEU A 39 32.35 10.94 5.46
CA LEU A 39 32.84 10.80 6.81
C LEU A 39 32.74 9.36 7.27
N ARG A 40 33.81 8.79 7.79
CA ARG A 40 33.80 7.44 8.38
C ARG A 40 33.16 7.49 9.75
N ILE A 41 32.16 6.64 9.97
CA ILE A 41 31.48 6.44 11.25
C ILE A 41 31.93 5.09 11.81
N PRO A 42 32.89 5.09 12.75
CA PRO A 42 33.29 3.87 13.44
C PRO A 42 32.18 3.49 14.42
N VAL A 43 31.66 2.27 14.28
CA VAL A 43 30.60 1.73 15.14
C VAL A 43 31.16 0.53 15.89
N TYR A 44 30.95 0.53 17.20
CA TYR A 44 31.29 -0.56 18.11
C TYR A 44 30.04 -0.86 18.95
N ASP A 45 29.15 -1.69 18.44
CA ASP A 45 27.87 -2.06 19.08
C ASP A 45 27.02 -0.84 19.49
N ALA A 46 26.76 0.06 18.53
CA ALA A 46 25.95 1.25 18.79
C ALA A 46 24.48 0.88 18.99
N GLN A 47 23.89 1.43 20.04
CA GLN A 47 22.46 1.30 20.32
C GLN A 47 21.73 2.60 19.94
N ILE A 48 20.73 2.50 19.07
CA ILE A 48 19.90 3.61 18.59
C ILE A 48 18.46 3.35 18.99
N VAL A 49 17.74 4.39 19.39
CA VAL A 49 16.29 4.34 19.60
C VAL A 49 15.60 5.02 18.44
N LEU A 50 14.83 4.26 17.68
CA LEU A 50 13.90 4.76 16.67
C LEU A 50 12.53 4.97 17.30
N GLY A 51 11.79 5.97 16.80
CA GLY A 51 10.47 6.28 17.30
C GLY A 51 10.46 7.03 18.66
N THR A 52 9.28 7.13 19.25
CA THR A 52 9.06 7.91 20.46
C THR A 52 7.95 7.31 21.33
N THR A 53 7.94 7.69 22.60
CA THR A 53 6.81 7.43 23.54
C THR A 53 5.82 8.59 23.59
N ASN A 54 6.05 9.67 22.82
CA ASN A 54 5.15 10.82 22.79
C ASN A 54 3.80 10.42 22.17
N GLU A 55 2.74 10.48 22.96
CA GLU A 55 1.37 10.12 22.52
C GLU A 55 0.83 11.02 21.40
N LEU A 56 1.38 12.23 21.25
CA LEU A 56 1.01 13.15 20.19
C LEU A 56 1.76 12.90 18.85
N ALA A 57 2.77 12.01 18.84
CA ALA A 57 3.46 11.62 17.63
C ALA A 57 2.56 10.73 16.75
N LYS A 58 2.84 10.71 15.44
CA LYS A 58 2.11 9.85 14.49
C LYS A 58 2.21 8.38 14.89
N SER A 59 1.23 7.59 14.48
CA SER A 59 1.21 6.14 14.77
C SER A 59 2.44 5.41 14.23
N ASN A 60 2.94 5.82 13.05
CA ASN A 60 4.15 5.25 12.44
C ASN A 60 5.47 5.70 13.10
N GLU A 61 5.42 6.68 14.01
CA GLU A 61 6.53 7.16 14.82
C GLU A 61 6.57 6.52 16.22
N ARG A 62 5.63 5.65 16.52
CA ARG A 62 5.44 4.95 17.82
C ARG A 62 5.25 3.45 17.62
N PRO A 63 5.58 2.63 18.65
CA PRO A 63 6.33 2.90 19.86
C PRO A 63 7.83 3.14 19.59
N GLN A 64 8.63 3.27 20.65
CA GLN A 64 10.09 3.19 20.52
C GLN A 64 10.52 1.78 20.16
N MET A 65 11.56 1.69 19.31
CA MET A 65 12.23 0.45 18.94
C MET A 65 13.74 0.64 19.07
N THR A 66 14.40 -0.30 19.71
CA THR A 66 15.87 -0.28 19.86
C THR A 66 16.53 -0.98 18.67
N VAL A 67 17.48 -0.32 18.04
CA VAL A 67 18.31 -0.91 16.96
C VAL A 67 19.76 -0.97 17.42
N LEU A 68 20.37 -2.13 17.26
CA LEU A 68 21.81 -2.33 17.45
C LEU A 68 22.49 -2.31 16.08
N LEU A 69 23.57 -1.54 15.94
CA LEU A 69 24.44 -1.59 14.76
C LEU A 69 25.80 -2.15 15.18
N ASP A 70 26.24 -3.21 14.50
CA ASP A 70 27.50 -3.91 14.77
C ASP A 70 28.54 -3.72 13.64
N TYR A 71 28.30 -2.80 12.72
CA TYR A 71 29.15 -2.51 11.57
C TYR A 71 29.45 -1.00 11.45
N SER A 72 30.59 -0.69 10.87
CA SER A 72 30.99 0.69 10.57
C SER A 72 30.67 1.05 9.13
N PHE A 73 30.28 2.28 8.87
CA PHE A 73 29.92 2.78 7.55
C PHE A 73 30.48 4.18 7.31
N SER A 74 30.39 4.69 6.09
CA SER A 74 30.65 6.09 5.77
C SER A 74 29.36 6.79 5.37
N ILE A 75 29.25 8.09 5.67
CA ILE A 75 28.10 8.92 5.34
C ILE A 75 28.53 10.24 4.72
N GLY A 76 27.75 10.78 3.79
CA GLY A 76 27.98 12.10 3.21
C GLY A 76 28.04 13.18 4.28
N LYS A 77 29.10 14.01 4.24
CA LYS A 77 29.23 15.13 5.16
C LYS A 77 28.05 16.08 5.08
N SER A 78 27.54 16.32 3.87
CA SER A 78 26.38 17.15 3.56
C SER A 78 25.32 16.37 2.77
N GLU A 79 24.21 17.01 2.52
CA GLU A 79 23.30 16.64 1.45
C GLU A 79 24.05 16.63 0.12
N VAL A 80 23.62 15.81 -0.83
CA VAL A 80 24.14 15.85 -2.22
C VAL A 80 23.79 17.19 -2.84
N THR A 81 24.80 17.86 -3.41
CA THR A 81 24.61 19.17 -4.01
C THR A 81 24.05 19.10 -5.43
N CYS A 82 23.45 20.17 -5.88
CA CYS A 82 23.02 20.36 -7.26
C CYS A 82 24.14 20.11 -8.27
N GLY A 83 25.34 20.66 -8.00
CA GLY A 83 26.52 20.47 -8.84
C GLY A 83 26.98 19.02 -8.91
N GLU A 84 27.00 18.30 -7.79
CA GLU A 84 27.33 16.87 -7.74
C GLU A 84 26.32 16.05 -8.55
N PHE A 85 25.01 16.28 -8.32
CA PHE A 85 23.95 15.57 -9.00
C PHE A 85 23.99 15.81 -10.51
N THR A 86 23.99 17.06 -10.93
CA THR A 86 23.98 17.39 -12.37
C THR A 86 25.24 16.91 -13.08
N SER A 87 26.42 17.01 -12.44
CA SER A 87 27.67 16.50 -12.99
C SER A 87 27.66 15.00 -13.25
N LEU A 88 27.13 14.22 -12.31
CA LEU A 88 27.10 12.76 -12.39
C LEU A 88 25.95 12.24 -13.29
N MET A 89 24.77 12.86 -13.21
CA MET A 89 23.57 12.44 -13.92
C MET A 89 23.38 13.12 -15.28
N LYS A 90 24.31 13.92 -15.74
CA LYS A 90 24.24 14.70 -16.99
C LYS A 90 23.89 13.87 -18.23
N SER A 91 24.32 12.64 -18.29
CA SER A 91 24.04 11.74 -19.41
C SER A 91 22.61 11.19 -19.45
N LYS A 92 21.80 11.45 -18.41
CA LYS A 92 20.44 10.92 -18.23
C LYS A 92 19.35 11.94 -18.57
N ASP A 93 19.71 13.13 -19.04
CA ASP A 93 18.77 14.22 -19.41
C ASP A 93 17.81 14.65 -18.30
N TYR A 94 18.22 14.54 -17.04
CA TYR A 94 17.43 15.06 -15.93
C TYR A 94 17.20 16.57 -16.03
N SER A 95 15.96 17.01 -15.91
CA SER A 95 15.60 18.42 -15.80
C SER A 95 15.59 18.82 -14.32
N ILE A 96 16.73 19.21 -13.77
CA ILE A 96 16.83 19.74 -12.42
C ILE A 96 17.11 21.23 -12.49
N ASP A 97 16.21 22.03 -11.91
CA ASP A 97 16.38 23.45 -11.72
C ASP A 97 17.25 23.69 -10.48
N CYS A 98 18.46 24.19 -10.70
CA CYS A 98 19.40 24.53 -9.67
C CYS A 98 19.79 25.99 -9.74
N ASP A 99 19.46 26.76 -8.72
CA ASP A 99 19.87 28.16 -8.61
C ASP A 99 21.40 28.31 -8.40
N SER A 100 22.05 27.29 -7.83
CA SER A 100 23.49 27.25 -7.60
C SER A 100 23.98 25.82 -7.36
N ASP A 101 25.19 25.51 -7.82
CA ASP A 101 25.86 24.23 -7.62
C ASP A 101 26.10 23.85 -6.15
N GLU A 102 26.14 24.83 -5.26
CA GLU A 102 26.39 24.63 -3.82
C GLU A 102 25.12 24.37 -2.99
N LEU A 103 23.94 24.50 -3.58
CA LEU A 103 22.67 24.17 -2.93
C LEU A 103 22.46 22.66 -2.89
N PRO A 104 21.71 22.12 -1.91
CA PRO A 104 21.29 20.72 -1.99
C PRO A 104 20.46 20.49 -3.22
N VAL A 105 20.60 19.33 -3.85
CA VAL A 105 19.69 18.91 -4.89
C VAL A 105 18.30 18.74 -4.30
N MET A 106 17.29 19.19 -5.02
CA MET A 106 15.89 19.14 -4.60
C MET A 106 15.00 18.61 -5.71
N ASN A 107 13.74 18.37 -5.38
CA ASN A 107 12.73 17.86 -6.32
C ASN A 107 13.14 16.53 -6.97
N VAL A 108 13.81 15.69 -6.21
CA VAL A 108 14.27 14.35 -6.61
C VAL A 108 13.44 13.27 -5.92
N SER A 109 13.08 12.23 -6.66
CA SER A 109 12.41 11.05 -6.13
C SER A 109 13.40 10.15 -5.37
N TYR A 110 12.88 9.21 -4.59
CA TYR A 110 13.70 8.15 -4.00
C TYR A 110 14.49 7.39 -5.09
N TYR A 111 13.82 7.09 -6.21
CA TYR A 111 14.45 6.39 -7.31
C TYR A 111 15.53 7.23 -8.02
N ASP A 112 15.37 8.55 -8.12
CA ASP A 112 16.43 9.42 -8.62
C ASP A 112 17.67 9.35 -7.73
N ALA A 113 17.48 9.34 -6.40
CA ALA A 113 18.57 9.20 -5.44
C ALA A 113 19.26 7.82 -5.52
N VAL A 114 18.49 6.76 -5.72
CA VAL A 114 18.99 5.39 -5.95
C VAL A 114 19.85 5.32 -7.23
N LEU A 115 19.35 5.90 -8.32
CA LEU A 115 20.09 5.94 -9.58
C LEU A 115 21.41 6.72 -9.44
N PHE A 116 21.39 7.85 -8.69
CA PHE A 116 22.59 8.60 -8.39
C PHE A 116 23.61 7.77 -7.57
N ALA A 117 23.16 7.06 -6.55
CA ALA A 117 24.04 6.19 -5.75
C ALA A 117 24.69 5.09 -6.60
N ASN A 118 23.92 4.47 -7.50
CA ASN A 118 24.46 3.47 -8.43
C ASN A 118 25.45 4.06 -9.43
N GLU A 119 25.17 5.24 -10.01
CA GLU A 119 26.10 5.91 -10.92
C GLU A 119 27.37 6.36 -10.22
N ARG A 120 27.28 6.75 -8.94
CA ARG A 120 28.46 7.05 -8.11
C ARG A 120 29.32 5.82 -7.91
N SER A 121 28.72 4.68 -7.57
CA SER A 121 29.42 3.40 -7.43
C SER A 121 30.10 2.99 -8.73
N LYS A 122 29.40 3.03 -9.85
CA LYS A 122 29.97 2.69 -11.18
C LYS A 122 31.14 3.60 -11.57
N LYS A 123 31.04 4.91 -11.30
CA LYS A 123 32.09 5.87 -11.59
C LYS A 123 33.39 5.54 -10.83
N GLU A 124 33.30 4.95 -9.66
CA GLU A 124 34.43 4.56 -8.82
C GLU A 124 34.84 3.08 -9.01
N GLY A 125 34.19 2.37 -9.96
CA GLY A 125 34.51 0.96 -10.28
C GLY A 125 34.01 -0.04 -9.24
N LEU A 126 32.97 0.33 -8.50
CA LEU A 126 32.33 -0.49 -7.47
C LEU A 126 31.08 -1.19 -8.05
N ASP A 127 30.68 -2.29 -7.42
CA ASP A 127 29.38 -2.88 -7.61
C ASP A 127 28.27 -1.91 -7.15
N THR A 128 27.02 -2.19 -7.49
CA THR A 128 25.89 -1.34 -7.13
C THR A 128 25.04 -1.97 -6.02
N ALA A 129 24.62 -1.17 -5.04
CA ALA A 129 23.76 -1.63 -3.96
C ALA A 129 22.31 -1.85 -4.40
N TYR A 130 21.93 -1.35 -5.57
CA TYR A 130 20.56 -1.49 -6.09
C TYR A 130 20.57 -2.11 -7.48
N THR A 131 19.63 -3.03 -7.72
CA THR A 131 19.39 -3.62 -9.03
C THR A 131 17.97 -3.34 -9.49
N TYR A 132 17.75 -3.33 -10.79
CA TYR A 132 16.45 -3.15 -11.44
C TYR A 132 16.51 -3.62 -12.88
N SER A 133 15.37 -3.98 -13.46
CA SER A 133 15.29 -4.45 -14.85
C SER A 133 15.05 -3.32 -15.84
N SER A 134 14.24 -2.32 -15.47
CA SER A 134 13.97 -1.15 -16.32
C SER A 134 13.69 0.10 -15.49
N ILE A 135 13.77 1.27 -16.15
CA ILE A 135 13.49 2.58 -15.54
C ILE A 135 12.26 3.16 -16.21
N VAL A 136 11.28 3.56 -15.40
CA VAL A 136 10.09 4.30 -15.84
C VAL A 136 10.27 5.77 -15.48
N TYR A 137 10.18 6.63 -16.48
CA TYR A 137 10.27 8.09 -16.29
C TYR A 137 8.89 8.74 -16.36
N ASP A 138 8.69 9.78 -15.56
CA ASP A 138 7.52 10.65 -15.67
C ASP A 138 7.67 11.68 -16.81
N SER A 139 6.68 12.57 -16.96
CA SER A 139 6.68 13.62 -17.99
C SER A 139 7.85 14.60 -17.85
N ASP A 140 8.35 14.80 -16.63
CA ASP A 140 9.45 15.70 -16.29
C ASP A 140 10.82 14.99 -16.36
N LYS A 141 10.83 13.74 -16.82
CA LYS A 141 12.01 12.86 -16.92
C LYS A 141 12.64 12.44 -15.60
N HIS A 142 11.91 12.56 -14.49
CA HIS A 142 12.31 11.94 -13.22
C HIS A 142 11.94 10.48 -13.18
N CYS A 143 12.72 9.69 -12.46
CA CYS A 143 12.41 8.28 -12.29
C CYS A 143 11.19 8.13 -11.37
N SER A 144 10.08 7.65 -11.94
CA SER A 144 8.83 7.39 -11.22
C SER A 144 8.75 5.95 -10.71
N ASN A 145 9.44 5.01 -11.37
CA ASN A 145 9.52 3.62 -10.93
C ASN A 145 10.80 2.94 -11.44
N LEU A 146 11.30 1.98 -10.67
CA LEU A 146 12.31 1.02 -11.07
C LEU A 146 11.68 -0.37 -11.05
N GLU A 147 11.41 -0.93 -12.22
CA GLU A 147 10.85 -2.28 -12.31
C GLU A 147 11.88 -3.31 -11.85
N GLY A 148 11.45 -4.28 -11.05
CA GLY A 148 12.36 -5.27 -10.48
C GLY A 148 13.36 -4.68 -9.49
N PHE A 149 12.98 -3.59 -8.81
CA PHE A 149 13.85 -2.94 -7.85
C PHE A 149 14.21 -3.85 -6.67
N ALA A 150 15.49 -4.02 -6.42
CA ALA A 150 16.00 -4.72 -5.25
C ALA A 150 17.16 -3.95 -4.61
N PHE A 151 17.22 -3.99 -3.27
CA PHE A 151 18.32 -3.47 -2.47
C PHE A 151 19.17 -4.64 -1.95
N HIS A 152 20.48 -4.55 -2.16
CA HIS A 152 21.49 -5.52 -1.77
C HIS A 152 22.38 -4.94 -0.66
N PRO A 153 21.98 -5.03 0.60
CA PRO A 153 22.70 -4.41 1.72
C PRO A 153 24.11 -5.01 1.92
N GLU A 154 24.33 -6.25 1.51
CA GLU A 154 25.61 -6.95 1.60
C GLU A 154 26.68 -6.41 0.64
N VAL A 155 26.28 -5.60 -0.36
CA VAL A 155 27.22 -5.04 -1.35
C VAL A 155 27.93 -3.82 -0.79
N ASN A 156 29.26 -3.79 -0.91
CA ASN A 156 30.06 -2.65 -0.49
C ASN A 156 30.03 -1.54 -1.54
N ALA A 157 29.02 -0.69 -1.51
CA ALA A 157 28.68 0.29 -2.52
C ALA A 157 28.12 1.57 -1.93
N TYR A 158 27.96 2.62 -2.75
CA TYR A 158 27.17 3.80 -2.40
C TYR A 158 25.69 3.45 -2.38
N ARG A 159 24.99 3.94 -1.38
CA ARG A 159 23.56 3.75 -1.15
C ARG A 159 22.99 4.92 -0.36
N LEU A 160 21.69 4.92 -0.13
CA LEU A 160 21.08 5.79 0.86
C LEU A 160 21.37 5.25 2.27
N PRO A 161 21.48 6.12 3.30
CA PRO A 161 21.58 5.67 4.69
C PRO A 161 20.29 4.95 5.09
N THR A 162 20.39 3.94 5.96
CA THR A 162 19.20 3.43 6.64
C THR A 162 18.68 4.46 7.64
N GLU A 163 17.43 4.34 8.07
CA GLU A 163 16.86 5.23 9.10
C GLU A 163 17.71 5.17 10.39
N ALA A 164 18.18 3.99 10.78
CA ALA A 164 19.00 3.81 11.96
C ALA A 164 20.37 4.48 11.82
N GLU A 165 21.05 4.33 10.67
CA GLU A 165 22.32 5.03 10.41
C GLU A 165 22.14 6.54 10.41
N TRP A 166 21.07 7.03 9.78
CA TRP A 166 20.77 8.45 9.71
C TRP A 166 20.53 9.04 11.12
N VAL A 167 19.68 8.36 11.94
CA VAL A 167 19.38 8.80 13.31
C VAL A 167 20.62 8.73 14.19
N LEU A 168 21.46 7.70 14.06
CA LEU A 168 22.72 7.59 14.77
C LEU A 168 23.57 8.84 14.54
N VAL A 169 23.78 9.20 13.28
CA VAL A 169 24.64 10.33 12.93
C VAL A 169 24.02 11.67 13.30
N ALA A 170 22.73 11.86 13.04
CA ALA A 170 22.03 13.09 13.38
C ALA A 170 22.06 13.39 14.87
N SER A 171 21.95 12.37 15.70
CA SER A 171 21.89 12.52 17.14
C SER A 171 23.16 13.03 17.79
N ILE A 172 24.32 12.92 17.12
CA ILE A 172 25.61 13.38 17.66
C ILE A 172 25.57 14.89 17.92
N ASN A 173 25.03 15.68 16.99
CA ASN A 173 24.97 17.14 17.06
C ASN A 173 23.57 17.70 16.77
N TRP A 174 22.53 17.02 17.23
CA TRP A 174 21.15 17.40 16.92
C TRP A 174 20.77 18.75 17.50
N ASN A 175 20.60 19.74 16.65
CA ASN A 175 20.20 21.09 17.06
C ASN A 175 19.37 21.80 15.97
N PRO A 176 18.06 21.52 15.84
CA PRO A 176 17.21 22.18 14.87
C PRO A 176 17.16 23.72 15.01
N GLN A 177 17.40 24.26 16.21
CA GLN A 177 17.40 25.71 16.44
C GLN A 177 18.55 26.43 15.70
N GLN A 178 19.61 25.73 15.38
CA GLN A 178 20.74 26.25 14.61
C GLN A 178 20.69 25.86 13.12
N ALA A 179 19.70 25.10 12.71
CA ALA A 179 19.53 24.65 11.35
C ALA A 179 18.84 25.71 10.44
N TRP A 180 18.81 25.47 9.14
CA TRP A 180 18.05 26.25 8.19
C TRP A 180 16.58 25.77 8.20
N THR A 181 15.71 26.48 8.90
CA THR A 181 14.31 26.12 9.14
C THR A 181 13.39 27.24 8.68
N ALA A 182 12.08 27.06 8.75
CA ALA A 182 11.11 28.09 8.45
C ALA A 182 11.31 29.38 9.27
N ASP A 183 11.94 29.24 10.46
CA ASP A 183 12.14 30.38 11.36
C ASP A 183 13.25 31.35 10.89
N ASN A 184 14.15 30.90 10.00
CA ASN A 184 15.35 31.68 9.67
C ASN A 184 15.87 31.53 8.23
N SER A 185 15.21 30.74 7.38
CA SER A 185 15.64 30.47 6.00
C SER A 185 14.96 31.38 4.95
N ASP A 186 13.97 32.17 5.32
CA ASP A 186 13.07 32.85 4.39
C ASP A 186 12.39 31.88 3.38
N TYR A 187 12.18 30.62 3.81
CA TYR A 187 11.68 29.52 2.99
C TYR A 187 12.52 29.20 1.74
N LYS A 188 13.80 29.58 1.75
CA LYS A 188 14.75 29.33 0.67
C LYS A 188 15.76 28.25 1.10
N LEU A 189 16.28 27.55 0.11
CA LEU A 189 17.43 26.67 0.31
C LEU A 189 18.69 27.50 0.54
N HIS A 190 19.58 26.96 1.32
CA HIS A 190 20.89 27.52 1.61
C HIS A 190 21.98 26.53 1.18
N ARG A 191 23.19 27.08 0.90
CA ARG A 191 24.34 26.24 0.56
C ARG A 191 24.58 25.20 1.67
N VAL A 192 24.91 24.01 1.25
CA VAL A 192 25.22 22.93 2.19
C VAL A 192 26.37 23.35 3.13
N CYS A 193 26.32 22.92 4.38
CA CYS A 193 27.27 23.30 5.42
C CYS A 193 27.37 24.81 5.68
N GLY A 194 26.37 25.60 5.31
CA GLY A 194 26.39 27.06 5.47
C GLY A 194 26.47 27.52 6.92
N LYS A 195 26.01 26.74 7.87
CA LYS A 195 26.00 27.00 9.31
C LYS A 195 27.03 26.18 10.08
N ASN A 196 27.47 25.04 9.54
CA ASN A 196 28.47 24.19 10.18
C ASN A 196 29.63 23.93 9.22
N THR A 197 30.84 24.33 9.61
CA THR A 197 32.08 24.27 8.80
C THR A 197 33.12 23.32 9.34
N ALA A 198 32.86 22.61 10.44
CA ALA A 198 33.82 21.68 11.00
C ALA A 198 34.07 20.50 10.02
N ALA A 199 35.35 20.20 9.79
CA ALA A 199 35.75 19.23 8.76
C ALA A 199 35.30 17.79 9.08
N ASN A 200 35.18 17.47 10.37
CA ASN A 200 34.87 16.13 10.90
C ASN A 200 33.45 16.00 11.44
N GLU A 201 32.55 16.91 11.06
CA GLU A 201 31.16 16.90 11.47
C GLU A 201 30.23 16.87 10.25
N THR A 202 29.10 16.20 10.38
CA THR A 202 28.03 16.26 9.38
C THR A 202 27.33 17.62 9.44
N CYS A 203 26.90 18.09 8.30
CA CYS A 203 26.14 19.32 8.15
C CYS A 203 24.68 19.04 7.82
N ASP A 204 23.82 19.97 8.19
CA ASP A 204 22.43 20.05 7.73
C ASP A 204 21.62 18.77 7.98
N MET A 205 21.93 18.02 9.07
CA MET A 205 21.12 16.87 9.50
C MET A 205 19.71 17.30 9.95
N ALA A 206 19.48 18.56 10.22
CA ALA A 206 18.21 19.18 10.47
C ALA A 206 18.01 20.39 9.56
N GLY A 207 16.79 20.54 9.00
CA GLY A 207 16.44 21.66 8.14
C GLY A 207 16.98 21.54 6.71
N ASN A 208 17.06 22.64 6.00
CA ASN A 208 17.44 22.79 4.60
C ASN A 208 16.54 21.96 3.67
N VAL A 209 16.86 20.68 3.40
CA VAL A 209 15.96 19.73 2.72
C VAL A 209 15.69 18.51 3.59
N MET A 210 14.50 17.91 3.44
CA MET A 210 14.25 16.57 3.95
C MET A 210 15.07 15.57 3.15
N GLU A 211 15.53 14.52 3.81
CA GLU A 211 16.44 13.56 3.21
C GLU A 211 15.83 12.17 3.09
N TRP A 212 15.92 11.60 1.90
CA TRP A 212 15.61 10.21 1.66
C TRP A 212 16.53 9.29 2.49
N VAL A 213 15.89 8.32 3.17
CA VAL A 213 16.60 7.16 3.72
C VAL A 213 16.19 5.90 2.96
N ASN A 214 16.97 4.83 3.10
CA ASN A 214 16.78 3.61 2.31
C ASN A 214 15.49 2.87 2.63
N ASP A 215 15.03 2.97 3.86
CA ASP A 215 14.02 2.10 4.43
C ASP A 215 12.64 2.27 3.79
N TRP A 216 11.92 1.16 3.66
CA TRP A 216 10.49 1.18 3.57
C TRP A 216 9.86 1.52 4.90
N LEU A 217 8.76 2.27 4.88
CA LEU A 217 8.02 2.62 6.09
C LEU A 217 7.34 1.37 6.65
N GLY A 218 7.72 0.97 7.84
CA GLY A 218 7.06 -0.08 8.62
C GLY A 218 6.72 0.41 10.02
N ASN A 219 5.82 -0.28 10.70
CA ASN A 219 5.46 0.04 12.07
C ASN A 219 6.57 -0.38 13.04
N PHE A 220 6.89 0.49 13.97
CA PHE A 220 7.78 0.15 15.06
C PHE A 220 7.14 -0.82 16.06
N ARG A 221 7.98 -1.58 16.75
CA ARG A 221 7.61 -2.48 17.83
C ARG A 221 8.50 -2.21 19.03
N ASP A 222 7.98 -2.36 20.22
CA ASP A 222 8.79 -2.31 21.45
C ASP A 222 9.64 -3.58 21.55
N THR A 223 10.76 -3.55 20.84
CA THR A 223 11.70 -4.67 20.72
C THR A 223 13.11 -4.17 20.42
N THR A 224 14.08 -5.07 20.47
CA THR A 224 15.47 -4.80 20.06
C THR A 224 15.81 -5.65 18.84
N VAL A 225 16.33 -5.01 17.79
CA VAL A 225 16.76 -5.65 16.55
C VAL A 225 18.16 -5.23 16.16
N THR A 226 18.89 -6.11 15.48
CA THR A 226 20.26 -5.81 15.02
C THR A 226 20.26 -5.55 13.52
N ASN A 227 20.97 -4.51 13.06
CA ASN A 227 21.17 -4.16 11.65
C ASN A 227 19.84 -4.03 10.87
N TYR A 228 18.87 -3.35 11.48
CA TYR A 228 17.56 -3.08 10.89
C TYR A 228 17.67 -2.19 9.65
N VAL A 229 17.03 -2.61 8.57
CA VAL A 229 17.02 -1.93 7.27
C VAL A 229 15.59 -1.62 6.77
N GLY A 230 14.64 -1.52 7.68
CA GLY A 230 13.25 -1.16 7.37
C GLY A 230 12.29 -2.35 7.28
N ALA A 231 11.10 -2.07 6.80
CA ALA A 231 10.14 -3.10 6.41
C ALA A 231 10.58 -3.75 5.08
N PRO A 232 10.12 -4.99 4.79
CA PRO A 232 10.41 -5.66 3.53
C PRO A 232 9.81 -4.94 2.32
N ASP A 233 8.70 -4.23 2.52
CA ASP A 233 8.02 -3.40 1.51
C ASP A 233 7.35 -2.19 2.18
N GLY A 234 6.78 -1.28 1.39
CA GLY A 234 6.13 -0.06 1.86
C GLY A 234 4.63 -0.19 2.13
N GLY A 235 4.11 -1.40 2.25
CA GLY A 235 2.67 -1.64 2.37
C GLY A 235 1.91 -1.33 1.09
N SER A 236 0.57 -1.34 1.14
CA SER A 236 -0.30 -1.13 -0.03
C SER A 236 -0.09 0.19 -0.77
N LEU A 237 0.53 1.17 -0.12
CA LEU A 237 0.84 2.48 -0.69
C LEU A 237 2.30 2.66 -1.12
N GLY A 238 3.19 1.69 -0.85
CA GLY A 238 4.61 1.80 -1.18
C GLY A 238 5.31 2.94 -0.45
N GLN A 239 5.08 3.04 0.86
CA GLN A 239 5.53 4.18 1.67
C GLN A 239 7.02 4.14 1.95
N ARG A 240 7.66 5.32 1.85
CA ARG A 240 9.07 5.57 2.17
C ARG A 240 9.22 6.54 3.33
N ILE A 241 10.45 6.77 3.75
CA ILE A 241 10.79 7.61 4.90
C ILE A 241 11.63 8.81 4.45
N LEU A 242 11.25 9.98 4.94
CA LEU A 242 12.04 11.21 4.88
C LEU A 242 12.44 11.61 6.29
N LYS A 243 13.65 12.14 6.45
CA LYS A 243 14.21 12.56 7.74
C LYS A 243 14.65 14.02 7.71
N GLY A 244 14.87 14.59 8.88
CA GLY A 244 15.55 15.87 9.07
C GLY A 244 14.69 17.11 9.06
N GLY A 245 13.48 17.07 8.50
CA GLY A 245 12.71 18.28 8.23
C GLY A 245 13.38 19.14 7.16
N SER A 246 12.86 20.34 6.90
CA SER A 246 13.34 21.20 5.83
C SER A 246 13.30 22.67 6.21
N ASN A 247 13.75 23.55 5.29
CA ASN A 247 13.60 25.00 5.35
C ASN A 247 12.13 25.49 5.46
N ARG A 248 11.16 24.57 5.40
CA ARG A 248 9.72 24.84 5.51
C ARG A 248 9.11 24.44 6.84
N ASN A 249 9.85 23.71 7.67
CA ASN A 249 9.40 23.28 8.99
C ASN A 249 9.94 24.22 10.05
N PRO A 250 9.13 24.67 11.02
CA PRO A 250 9.64 25.35 12.21
C PRO A 250 10.60 24.45 13.00
N ALA A 251 11.63 25.03 13.58
CA ALA A 251 12.66 24.27 14.30
C ALA A 251 12.11 23.38 15.42
N ASN A 252 11.02 23.80 16.09
CA ASN A 252 10.37 23.06 17.16
C ASN A 252 9.55 21.86 16.68
N SER A 253 9.23 21.79 15.38
CA SER A 253 8.52 20.66 14.77
C SER A 253 9.45 19.60 14.17
N ILE A 254 10.75 19.89 14.10
CA ILE A 254 11.76 18.97 13.56
C ILE A 254 12.26 18.06 14.68
N THR A 255 12.03 16.76 14.57
CA THR A 255 12.42 15.77 15.58
C THR A 255 13.21 14.63 14.98
N LEU A 256 14.01 13.94 15.79
CA LEU A 256 14.74 12.75 15.36
C LEU A 256 13.80 11.57 15.01
N PHE A 257 12.62 11.51 15.63
CA PHE A 257 11.68 10.42 15.43
C PHE A 257 10.72 10.65 14.25
N SER A 258 10.65 11.86 13.67
CA SER A 258 9.83 12.13 12.49
C SER A 258 10.22 11.24 11.32
N ARG A 259 9.20 10.63 10.67
CA ARG A 259 9.37 9.65 9.59
C ARG A 259 8.63 10.08 8.34
N GLY A 260 8.91 11.26 7.84
CA GLY A 260 8.34 11.73 6.59
C GLY A 260 7.77 13.12 6.66
N ASP A 261 7.10 13.47 5.57
CA ASP A 261 6.34 14.69 5.42
C ASP A 261 4.94 14.49 6.02
N VAL A 262 4.14 15.50 5.89
CA VAL A 262 2.71 15.52 6.21
C VAL A 262 1.87 14.72 5.21
N TYR A 263 2.41 14.54 4.01
CA TYR A 263 1.83 13.71 2.97
C TYR A 263 2.39 12.30 3.04
N THR A 264 1.65 11.34 2.54
CA THR A 264 2.18 10.00 2.31
C THR A 264 3.35 10.08 1.35
N VAL A 265 4.50 9.58 1.78
CA VAL A 265 5.75 9.62 1.04
C VAL A 265 6.00 8.27 0.40
N THR A 266 6.18 8.24 -0.91
CA THR A 266 6.47 7.03 -1.66
C THR A 266 7.73 7.20 -2.51
N SER A 267 8.16 6.15 -3.18
CA SER A 267 9.39 6.19 -3.97
C SER A 267 9.36 7.20 -5.13
N SER A 268 8.18 7.61 -5.61
CA SER A 268 8.03 8.61 -6.67
C SER A 268 7.74 10.02 -6.15
N THR A 269 7.55 10.22 -4.85
CA THR A 269 7.30 11.54 -4.27
C THR A 269 8.46 12.49 -4.54
N ARG A 270 8.13 13.73 -4.93
CA ARG A 270 9.08 14.81 -5.17
C ARG A 270 8.57 16.11 -4.58
N ALA A 271 9.47 16.91 -4.03
CA ALA A 271 9.17 18.27 -3.59
C ALA A 271 10.43 19.14 -3.60
N ASN A 272 10.23 20.47 -3.77
CA ASN A 272 11.32 21.43 -3.80
C ASN A 272 11.99 21.69 -2.43
N TYR A 273 11.78 20.78 -1.48
CA TYR A 273 12.38 20.73 -0.16
C TYR A 273 12.78 19.28 0.22
N VAL A 274 12.84 18.39 -0.77
CA VAL A 274 13.26 16.99 -0.60
C VAL A 274 14.49 16.72 -1.43
N GLY A 275 15.53 16.28 -0.77
CA GLY A 275 16.81 15.85 -1.32
C GLY A 275 17.29 14.56 -0.66
N PHE A 276 18.62 14.36 -0.60
CA PHE A 276 19.21 13.16 0.01
C PHE A 276 20.68 13.35 0.32
N ARG A 277 21.21 12.46 1.15
CA ARG A 277 22.66 12.22 1.30
C ARG A 277 23.02 10.77 1.04
N LEU A 278 24.26 10.49 0.75
CA LEU A 278 24.73 9.12 0.53
C LEU A 278 25.26 8.50 1.82
N ALA A 279 25.16 7.18 1.91
CA ALA A 279 25.98 6.32 2.74
C ALA A 279 26.85 5.42 1.86
N TYR A 280 27.87 4.83 2.42
CA TYR A 280 28.76 3.87 1.76
C TYR A 280 29.14 2.75 2.72
N GLY A 281 29.16 1.55 2.21
CA GLY A 281 29.53 0.35 2.94
C GLY A 281 28.46 -0.72 2.96
N ALA A 282 28.88 -1.97 3.08
CA ALA A 282 27.97 -3.12 3.25
C ALA A 282 27.33 -3.11 4.64
N ILE A 283 26.11 -3.63 4.70
CA ILE A 283 25.38 -3.89 5.96
C ILE A 283 25.37 -5.40 6.18
N PRO A 284 26.17 -5.93 7.09
CA PRO A 284 26.19 -7.36 7.36
C PRO A 284 24.92 -7.80 8.08
N ASN A 285 24.45 -8.98 7.79
CA ASN A 285 23.27 -9.56 8.45
C ASN A 285 22.09 -8.59 8.54
N ALA A 286 21.82 -7.87 7.45
CA ALA A 286 20.75 -6.90 7.38
C ALA A 286 19.39 -7.56 7.71
N LEU A 287 18.56 -6.88 8.52
CA LEU A 287 17.30 -7.42 9.00
C LEU A 287 16.15 -6.52 8.56
N TRP A 288 15.23 -7.08 7.77
CA TRP A 288 13.91 -6.50 7.52
C TRP A 288 12.92 -7.02 8.55
N MET A 289 12.00 -6.18 9.00
CA MET A 289 10.96 -6.59 9.94
C MET A 289 9.59 -6.43 9.31
N GLY A 290 8.83 -7.51 9.24
CA GLY A 290 7.47 -7.54 8.72
C GLY A 290 6.45 -6.82 9.61
N SER A 291 5.25 -6.65 9.10
CA SER A 291 4.13 -6.03 9.83
C SER A 291 3.74 -6.80 11.10
N ASP A 292 4.04 -8.10 11.16
CA ASP A 292 3.87 -8.96 12.33
C ASP A 292 4.94 -8.76 13.42
N GLY A 293 5.95 -7.94 13.17
CA GLY A 293 7.06 -7.67 14.07
C GLY A 293 8.14 -8.75 14.09
N LYS A 294 8.14 -9.68 13.14
CA LYS A 294 9.16 -10.71 13.01
C LYS A 294 10.17 -10.36 11.92
N ALA A 295 11.36 -10.93 12.01
CA ALA A 295 12.33 -10.85 10.95
C ALA A 295 11.77 -11.48 9.68
N ALA A 296 11.82 -10.76 8.56
CA ALA A 296 11.49 -11.31 7.27
C ALA A 296 12.61 -12.27 6.84
N VAL A 297 12.30 -13.56 6.75
CA VAL A 297 13.28 -14.59 6.37
C VAL A 297 13.43 -14.74 4.86
N SER A 298 12.51 -14.15 4.10
CA SER A 298 12.54 -14.14 2.64
C SER A 298 12.00 -12.82 2.12
N ARG A 299 12.51 -12.38 0.99
CA ARG A 299 12.04 -11.20 0.29
C ARG A 299 11.49 -11.58 -1.06
N VAL A 300 10.20 -11.31 -1.27
CA VAL A 300 9.57 -11.46 -2.58
C VAL A 300 9.27 -10.08 -3.14
N VAL A 301 9.68 -9.84 -4.39
CA VAL A 301 9.54 -8.54 -5.08
C VAL A 301 8.55 -8.69 -6.22
N PRO A 302 7.46 -7.92 -6.26
CA PRO A 302 6.63 -7.80 -7.46
C PRO A 302 7.42 -7.12 -8.58
N LEU A 303 7.42 -7.71 -9.79
CA LEU A 303 8.19 -7.18 -10.93
C LEU A 303 7.31 -6.45 -11.95
N ALA A 304 6.18 -7.03 -12.32
CA ALA A 304 5.25 -6.44 -13.26
C ALA A 304 4.26 -5.52 -12.55
N ASN A 305 3.98 -4.36 -13.12
CA ASN A 305 2.93 -3.47 -12.64
C ASN A 305 1.56 -3.82 -13.24
N SER A 306 0.50 -3.29 -12.64
CA SER A 306 -0.88 -3.55 -13.05
C SER A 306 -1.16 -3.11 -14.49
N SER A 307 -0.56 -2.01 -14.97
CA SER A 307 -0.74 -1.50 -16.32
C SER A 307 -0.14 -2.43 -17.37
N THR A 308 1.06 -2.96 -17.12
CA THR A 308 1.69 -3.97 -17.99
C THR A 308 0.81 -5.20 -18.10
N LEU A 309 0.33 -5.74 -16.97
CA LEU A 309 -0.52 -6.94 -16.97
C LEU A 309 -1.90 -6.70 -17.60
N ARG A 310 -2.45 -5.48 -17.48
CA ARG A 310 -3.70 -5.13 -18.19
C ARG A 310 -3.59 -5.27 -19.69
N SER A 311 -2.42 -5.06 -20.28
CA SER A 311 -2.23 -5.25 -21.73
C SER A 311 -2.56 -6.68 -22.18
N TYR A 312 -2.33 -7.67 -21.30
CA TYR A 312 -2.63 -9.10 -21.52
C TYR A 312 -4.05 -9.49 -21.06
N THR A 313 -4.45 -9.04 -19.87
CA THR A 313 -5.69 -9.48 -19.21
C THR A 313 -6.92 -8.61 -19.53
N LYS A 314 -6.69 -7.39 -20.01
CA LYS A 314 -7.72 -6.35 -20.28
C LYS A 314 -8.48 -5.88 -19.04
N THR A 315 -7.97 -6.15 -17.84
CA THR A 315 -8.58 -5.76 -16.55
C THR A 315 -7.51 -5.41 -15.54
N TYR A 316 -7.85 -4.60 -14.52
CA TYR A 316 -7.02 -4.36 -13.35
C TYR A 316 -7.34 -5.31 -12.17
N ALA A 317 -8.50 -5.98 -12.22
CA ALA A 317 -8.87 -6.95 -11.20
C ALA A 317 -8.13 -8.26 -11.43
N MET A 318 -6.93 -8.36 -10.87
CA MET A 318 -6.01 -9.48 -11.01
C MET A 318 -5.40 -9.84 -9.66
N LYS A 319 -5.14 -11.12 -9.44
CA LYS A 319 -4.41 -11.63 -8.27
C LYS A 319 -3.45 -12.74 -8.67
N LEU A 320 -2.29 -12.75 -8.03
CA LEU A 320 -1.34 -13.85 -8.09
C LEU A 320 -1.25 -14.46 -6.69
N ALA A 321 -1.48 -15.76 -6.54
CA ALA A 321 -1.23 -16.50 -5.31
C ALA A 321 -0.14 -17.55 -5.55
N PHE A 322 0.69 -17.81 -4.55
CA PHE A 322 1.78 -18.77 -4.64
C PHE A 322 2.24 -19.21 -3.25
N ARG A 323 3.04 -20.25 -3.18
CA ARG A 323 3.76 -20.62 -1.96
C ARG A 323 5.12 -19.93 -1.95
N ASN A 324 5.45 -19.23 -0.87
CA ASN A 324 6.82 -18.89 -0.54
C ASN A 324 7.41 -20.10 0.22
N ASP A 325 8.27 -20.91 -0.43
CA ASP A 325 8.71 -22.17 0.14
C ASP A 325 9.70 -21.98 1.30
N LEU A 326 10.41 -20.83 1.37
CA LEU A 326 11.28 -20.54 2.51
C LEU A 326 10.49 -20.34 3.82
N THR A 327 9.32 -19.71 3.74
CA THR A 327 8.45 -19.51 4.91
C THR A 327 7.45 -20.64 5.08
N GLY A 328 7.13 -21.35 4.01
CA GLY A 328 6.05 -22.32 3.94
C GLY A 328 4.66 -21.72 3.80
N ASN A 329 4.56 -20.39 3.74
CA ASN A 329 3.31 -19.65 3.75
C ASN A 329 2.67 -19.52 2.36
N LEU A 330 1.36 -19.32 2.36
CA LEU A 330 0.65 -18.79 1.22
C LEU A 330 0.94 -17.29 1.09
N ALA A 331 1.42 -16.88 -0.08
CA ALA A 331 1.64 -15.48 -0.42
C ALA A 331 0.76 -15.06 -1.59
N TYR A 332 0.41 -13.78 -1.68
CA TYR A 332 -0.32 -13.27 -2.83
C TYR A 332 -0.01 -11.80 -3.13
N ILE A 333 -0.27 -11.39 -4.37
CA ILE A 333 -0.24 -10.02 -4.86
C ILE A 333 -1.64 -9.67 -5.37
N ASP A 334 -2.22 -8.57 -4.87
CA ASP A 334 -3.45 -7.99 -5.40
C ASP A 334 -3.10 -6.78 -6.29
N TYR A 335 -3.25 -6.92 -7.58
CA TYR A 335 -2.89 -5.89 -8.57
C TYR A 335 -3.87 -4.71 -8.63
N LEU A 336 -4.99 -4.75 -7.88
CA LEU A 336 -5.81 -3.57 -7.64
C LEU A 336 -5.15 -2.57 -6.69
N ASN A 337 -4.16 -3.00 -5.91
CA ASN A 337 -3.42 -2.11 -5.03
C ASN A 337 -2.52 -1.18 -5.86
N GLY A 338 -2.46 0.08 -5.48
CA GLY A 338 -1.65 1.08 -6.18
C GLY A 338 -0.16 0.82 -6.08
N ALA A 339 0.32 0.50 -4.88
CA ALA A 339 1.64 -0.08 -4.67
C ALA A 339 1.48 -1.60 -4.57
N LEU A 340 2.27 -2.32 -5.33
CA LEU A 340 2.24 -3.76 -5.30
C LEU A 340 3.08 -4.26 -4.13
N THR A 341 2.42 -4.97 -3.23
CA THR A 341 3.04 -5.63 -2.09
C THR A 341 2.74 -7.11 -2.15
N VAL A 342 3.61 -7.91 -1.54
CA VAL A 342 3.36 -9.32 -1.32
C VAL A 342 2.83 -9.50 0.09
N GLU A 343 1.59 -9.94 0.17
CA GLU A 343 0.98 -10.32 1.45
C GLU A 343 1.25 -11.80 1.73
N GLU A 344 1.84 -12.12 2.88
CA GLU A 344 2.02 -13.49 3.34
C GLU A 344 1.04 -13.82 4.46
N ILE A 345 0.20 -14.81 4.24
CA ILE A 345 -0.73 -15.32 5.24
C ILE A 345 0.04 -16.25 6.18
N GLN A 346 0.28 -15.79 7.41
CA GLN A 346 1.01 -16.53 8.43
C GLN A 346 0.18 -17.72 8.94
N ASP A 347 0.72 -18.92 8.80
CA ASP A 347 0.02 -20.15 9.17
C ASP A 347 0.99 -21.23 9.64
N SER A 348 0.46 -22.23 10.35
CA SER A 348 1.17 -23.47 10.70
C SER A 348 0.89 -24.59 9.69
N LEU A 349 0.03 -24.35 8.69
CA LEU A 349 -0.34 -25.33 7.69
C LEU A 349 0.68 -25.37 6.55
N ALA A 350 1.01 -26.54 6.06
CA ALA A 350 1.71 -26.67 4.80
C ALA A 350 0.76 -26.24 3.66
N VAL A 351 1.21 -25.35 2.79
CA VAL A 351 0.42 -24.84 1.67
C VAL A 351 1.05 -25.29 0.37
N TYR A 352 0.34 -26.13 -0.37
CA TYR A 352 0.73 -26.56 -1.70
C TYR A 352 -0.45 -26.40 -2.67
N HIS A 353 -0.13 -26.16 -3.94
CA HIS A 353 -1.08 -26.05 -5.04
C HIS A 353 -2.24 -25.11 -4.73
N PRO A 354 -1.98 -23.84 -4.36
CA PRO A 354 -3.06 -22.88 -4.21
C PRO A 354 -3.76 -22.66 -5.55
N ASP A 355 -5.10 -22.52 -5.51
CA ASP A 355 -5.91 -22.16 -6.66
C ASP A 355 -6.94 -21.11 -6.26
N ILE A 356 -7.07 -20.02 -7.03
CA ILE A 356 -7.92 -18.88 -6.71
C ILE A 356 -9.33 -19.12 -7.20
N SER A 357 -10.33 -18.84 -6.36
CA SER A 357 -11.74 -19.01 -6.70
C SER A 357 -12.16 -18.15 -7.91
N PRO A 358 -13.19 -18.54 -8.66
CA PRO A 358 -13.65 -17.82 -9.84
C PRO A 358 -14.03 -16.34 -9.60
N ASP A 359 -14.41 -15.99 -8.38
CA ASP A 359 -14.72 -14.61 -7.96
C ASP A 359 -13.50 -13.82 -7.46
N GLY A 360 -12.32 -14.47 -7.37
CA GLY A 360 -11.08 -13.86 -6.88
C GLY A 360 -11.02 -13.59 -5.37
N LYS A 361 -12.01 -14.06 -4.59
CA LYS A 361 -12.12 -13.72 -3.16
C LYS A 361 -11.52 -14.79 -2.24
N LYS A 362 -11.39 -16.02 -2.73
CA LYS A 362 -10.93 -17.16 -1.92
C LYS A 362 -9.79 -17.91 -2.59
N VAL A 363 -9.12 -18.72 -1.82
CA VAL A 363 -8.08 -19.63 -2.30
C VAL A 363 -8.31 -21.01 -1.70
N ALA A 364 -8.26 -22.04 -2.55
CA ALA A 364 -8.19 -23.43 -2.13
C ALA A 364 -6.72 -23.87 -2.17
N PHE A 365 -6.29 -24.71 -1.21
CA PHE A 365 -4.96 -25.28 -1.17
C PHE A 365 -4.97 -26.63 -0.47
N CYS A 366 -3.87 -27.38 -0.62
CA CYS A 366 -3.75 -28.67 0.04
C CYS A 366 -2.40 -28.82 0.78
N THR A 367 -2.27 -29.90 1.54
CA THR A 367 -1.06 -30.21 2.30
C THR A 367 -0.15 -31.27 1.64
N GLY A 368 -0.56 -31.82 0.49
CA GLY A 368 0.19 -32.81 -0.27
C GLY A 368 0.85 -32.23 -1.52
N LEU A 369 2.04 -32.71 -1.85
CA LEU A 369 2.81 -32.28 -3.01
C LEU A 369 2.63 -33.25 -4.19
N GLU A 370 2.55 -32.72 -5.42
CA GLU A 370 2.50 -33.52 -6.66
C GLU A 370 3.69 -34.48 -6.75
N GLY A 371 3.43 -35.70 -7.21
CA GLY A 371 4.43 -36.77 -7.35
C GLY A 371 4.78 -37.53 -6.07
N ILE A 372 4.25 -37.07 -4.91
CA ILE A 372 4.47 -37.69 -3.60
C ILE A 372 3.16 -38.33 -3.12
N ALA A 373 3.20 -39.67 -2.98
CA ALA A 373 2.05 -40.40 -2.47
C ALA A 373 1.82 -40.15 -0.98
N GLY A 374 0.56 -40.10 -0.57
CA GLY A 374 0.17 -39.94 0.81
C GLY A 374 -1.13 -39.20 1.02
N LYS A 375 -1.53 -39.09 2.30
CA LYS A 375 -2.73 -38.37 2.68
C LYS A 375 -2.48 -36.84 2.64
N SER A 376 -3.45 -36.12 2.10
CA SER A 376 -3.47 -34.69 2.02
C SER A 376 -4.79 -34.13 2.56
N ALA A 377 -4.73 -32.96 3.19
CA ALA A 377 -5.93 -32.21 3.59
C ALA A 377 -6.14 -31.04 2.63
N LEU A 378 -7.39 -30.75 2.30
CA LEU A 378 -7.81 -29.63 1.46
C LEU A 378 -8.48 -28.56 2.32
N TYR A 379 -8.09 -27.32 2.10
CA TYR A 379 -8.61 -26.15 2.78
C TYR A 379 -9.08 -25.09 1.79
N VAL A 380 -10.01 -24.26 2.23
CA VAL A 380 -10.41 -23.01 1.58
C VAL A 380 -10.37 -21.89 2.61
N ARG A 381 -9.86 -20.74 2.23
CA ARG A 381 -9.89 -19.51 3.03
C ARG A 381 -10.15 -18.28 2.17
N ASP A 382 -10.43 -17.15 2.79
CA ASP A 382 -10.42 -15.86 2.12
C ASP A 382 -9.00 -15.50 1.68
N LEU A 383 -8.87 -14.87 0.52
CA LEU A 383 -7.61 -14.35 0.00
C LEU A 383 -7.48 -12.88 0.42
N ASP A 384 -7.28 -12.71 1.72
CA ASP A 384 -7.03 -11.45 2.42
C ASP A 384 -5.79 -11.59 3.33
N ALA A 385 -5.30 -10.48 3.89
CA ALA A 385 -4.06 -10.47 4.68
C ALA A 385 -4.12 -11.37 5.93
N GLU A 386 -5.30 -11.54 6.52
CA GLU A 386 -5.52 -12.41 7.67
C GLU A 386 -5.76 -13.87 7.29
N GLY A 387 -6.07 -14.14 6.02
CA GLY A 387 -6.49 -15.47 5.57
C GLY A 387 -7.71 -15.98 6.30
N SER A 388 -8.71 -15.11 6.42
CA SER A 388 -9.92 -15.33 7.23
C SER A 388 -10.75 -16.53 6.75
N ASN A 389 -11.70 -16.97 7.57
CA ASN A 389 -12.69 -18.00 7.26
C ASN A 389 -12.11 -19.32 6.73
N LEU A 390 -11.03 -19.80 7.36
CA LEU A 390 -10.41 -21.08 7.01
C LEU A 390 -11.36 -22.26 7.27
N VAL A 391 -11.64 -23.06 6.23
CA VAL A 391 -12.49 -24.24 6.30
C VAL A 391 -11.78 -25.45 5.71
N LYS A 392 -11.81 -26.57 6.40
CA LYS A 392 -11.25 -27.84 5.97
C LYS A 392 -12.34 -28.74 5.36
N LEU A 393 -12.03 -29.42 4.25
CA LEU A 393 -12.88 -30.47 3.72
C LEU A 393 -12.76 -31.74 4.61
N ASP A 394 -13.90 -32.23 5.09
CA ASP A 394 -13.95 -33.41 5.97
C ASP A 394 -13.99 -34.71 5.16
N VAL A 395 -12.83 -35.13 4.67
CA VAL A 395 -12.60 -36.39 3.95
C VAL A 395 -11.27 -37.00 4.37
N GLU A 396 -11.06 -38.29 4.09
CA GLU A 396 -9.85 -38.99 4.44
C GLU A 396 -8.59 -38.40 3.78
N SER A 397 -8.69 -38.06 2.49
CA SER A 397 -7.62 -37.43 1.72
C SER A 397 -8.14 -36.65 0.54
N ALA A 398 -7.61 -35.43 0.35
CA ALA A 398 -7.89 -34.56 -0.78
C ALA A 398 -6.65 -33.73 -1.12
N ALA A 399 -6.18 -33.84 -2.36
CA ALA A 399 -4.97 -33.17 -2.86
C ALA A 399 -5.26 -32.42 -4.15
N ILE A 400 -4.43 -31.43 -4.44
CA ILE A 400 -4.37 -30.63 -5.68
C ILE A 400 -5.76 -30.10 -6.06
N PRO A 401 -6.29 -29.13 -5.32
CA PRO A 401 -7.60 -28.53 -5.59
C PRO A 401 -7.58 -27.73 -6.89
N ARG A 402 -8.70 -27.75 -7.62
CA ARG A 402 -8.95 -26.91 -8.78
C ARG A 402 -10.37 -26.41 -8.75
N TRP A 403 -10.56 -25.10 -8.79
CA TRP A 403 -11.86 -24.50 -8.90
C TRP A 403 -12.47 -24.70 -10.27
N ARG A 404 -13.77 -24.87 -10.29
CA ARG A 404 -14.56 -25.03 -11.51
C ARG A 404 -15.97 -24.49 -11.30
N VAL A 405 -16.55 -23.88 -12.36
CA VAL A 405 -17.95 -23.50 -12.41
C VAL A 405 -18.68 -24.49 -13.32
N LEU A 406 -19.74 -25.10 -12.86
CA LEU A 406 -20.56 -26.02 -13.63
C LEU A 406 -21.57 -25.26 -14.50
N GLU A 407 -22.14 -25.91 -15.51
CA GLU A 407 -23.17 -25.33 -16.40
C GLU A 407 -24.40 -24.77 -15.65
N ASN A 408 -24.73 -25.33 -14.49
CA ASN A 408 -25.84 -24.86 -13.66
C ASN A 408 -25.45 -23.64 -12.77
N GLY A 409 -24.21 -23.14 -12.87
CA GLY A 409 -23.68 -22.03 -12.09
C GLY A 409 -23.09 -22.42 -10.74
N ASP A 410 -23.17 -23.69 -10.33
CA ASP A 410 -22.57 -24.12 -9.07
C ASP A 410 -21.04 -24.06 -9.14
N THR A 411 -20.43 -23.52 -8.09
CA THR A 411 -18.98 -23.55 -7.91
C THR A 411 -18.56 -24.82 -7.19
N VAL A 412 -17.66 -25.58 -7.80
CA VAL A 412 -17.11 -26.81 -7.24
C VAL A 412 -15.59 -26.77 -7.18
N ILE A 413 -15.01 -27.58 -6.30
CA ILE A 413 -13.58 -27.87 -6.25
C ILE A 413 -13.39 -29.32 -6.67
N VAL A 414 -12.60 -29.52 -7.72
CA VAL A 414 -12.10 -30.84 -8.14
C VAL A 414 -10.86 -31.16 -7.33
N TYR A 415 -10.72 -32.39 -6.87
CA TYR A 415 -9.56 -32.86 -6.13
C TYR A 415 -9.30 -34.35 -6.36
N VAL A 416 -8.12 -34.81 -6.00
CA VAL A 416 -7.73 -36.22 -6.09
C VAL A 416 -7.46 -36.80 -4.71
N THR A 417 -7.64 -38.11 -4.53
CA THR A 417 -7.42 -38.77 -3.22
C THR A 417 -5.95 -39.04 -2.93
N ASP A 418 -5.09 -39.04 -3.95
CA ASP A 418 -3.64 -39.21 -3.83
C ASP A 418 -2.94 -38.51 -5.01
N ALA A 419 -1.90 -37.74 -4.73
CA ALA A 419 -1.10 -37.01 -5.70
C ALA A 419 0.18 -37.71 -6.13
N GLY A 420 0.34 -38.98 -5.78
CA GLY A 420 1.54 -39.79 -6.02
C GLY A 420 1.85 -39.99 -7.50
N ASN A 421 3.03 -40.57 -7.71
CA ASN A 421 3.56 -40.88 -9.05
C ASN A 421 2.63 -41.80 -9.82
N ASN A 422 2.26 -41.41 -11.04
CA ASN A 422 1.28 -42.13 -11.87
C ASN A 422 1.89 -43.17 -12.84
N LYS A 423 3.19 -43.56 -12.67
CA LYS A 423 3.86 -44.52 -13.56
C LYS A 423 3.24 -45.91 -13.47
N ASN A 424 2.97 -46.35 -12.26
CA ASN A 424 2.32 -47.66 -12.02
C ASN A 424 0.81 -47.50 -12.19
N GLU A 425 0.23 -48.29 -13.09
CA GLU A 425 -1.19 -48.22 -13.42
C GLU A 425 -2.09 -48.71 -12.26
N SER A 426 -1.67 -49.69 -11.47
CA SER A 426 -2.47 -50.16 -10.33
C SER A 426 -2.58 -49.11 -9.25
N ASP A 427 -1.47 -48.41 -8.94
CA ASP A 427 -1.43 -47.37 -7.91
C ASP A 427 -2.22 -46.15 -8.40
N PHE A 428 -2.07 -45.78 -9.66
CA PHE A 428 -2.82 -44.71 -10.29
C PHE A 428 -4.35 -44.99 -10.24
N LYS A 429 -4.81 -46.18 -10.56
CA LYS A 429 -6.21 -46.57 -10.52
C LYS A 429 -6.76 -46.76 -9.09
N ALA A 430 -5.89 -46.96 -8.09
CA ALA A 430 -6.29 -47.00 -6.70
C ALA A 430 -6.71 -45.62 -6.17
N ALA A 431 -6.12 -44.57 -6.71
CA ALA A 431 -6.55 -43.20 -6.46
C ALA A 431 -7.82 -42.87 -7.28
N SER A 432 -8.50 -41.81 -6.94
CA SER A 432 -9.71 -41.35 -7.62
C SER A 432 -9.85 -39.83 -7.65
N THR A 433 -10.60 -39.35 -8.63
CA THR A 433 -10.90 -37.93 -8.82
C THR A 433 -12.31 -37.65 -8.37
N TRP A 434 -12.46 -36.62 -7.58
CA TRP A 434 -13.70 -36.18 -6.93
C TRP A 434 -13.99 -34.72 -7.20
N GLN A 435 -15.22 -34.31 -6.98
CA GLN A 435 -15.60 -32.89 -6.86
C GLN A 435 -16.48 -32.67 -5.63
N VAL A 436 -16.44 -31.44 -5.12
CA VAL A 436 -17.28 -31.01 -4.00
C VAL A 436 -17.76 -29.58 -4.26
N THR A 437 -19.04 -29.32 -4.00
CA THR A 437 -19.56 -27.94 -4.08
C THR A 437 -19.01 -27.11 -2.94
N PHE A 438 -18.80 -25.82 -3.22
CA PHE A 438 -18.42 -24.84 -2.19
C PHE A 438 -19.30 -23.60 -2.34
N ALA A 439 -20.14 -23.36 -1.36
CA ALA A 439 -21.08 -22.23 -1.36
C ALA A 439 -21.25 -21.68 0.06
N ASN A 440 -21.40 -20.37 0.20
CA ASN A 440 -21.62 -19.70 1.49
C ASN A 440 -20.57 -20.06 2.56
N GLY A 441 -19.32 -20.22 2.15
CA GLY A 441 -18.21 -20.57 3.05
C GLY A 441 -18.20 -22.03 3.55
N LYS A 442 -18.92 -22.95 2.88
CA LYS A 442 -19.04 -24.36 3.30
C LYS A 442 -18.90 -25.32 2.14
N PHE A 443 -18.30 -26.48 2.42
CA PHE A 443 -18.31 -27.62 1.53
C PHE A 443 -19.66 -28.34 1.59
N GLY A 444 -20.11 -28.80 0.41
CA GLY A 444 -21.23 -29.75 0.30
C GLY A 444 -20.75 -31.21 0.38
N GLU A 445 -21.58 -32.13 -0.13
CA GLU A 445 -21.26 -33.57 -0.15
C GLU A 445 -20.32 -33.89 -1.31
N PRO A 446 -19.17 -34.56 -1.05
CA PRO A 446 -18.24 -34.97 -2.09
C PRO A 446 -18.84 -35.99 -3.08
N GLN A 447 -18.59 -35.79 -4.35
CA GLN A 447 -19.00 -36.67 -5.43
C GLN A 447 -17.81 -37.26 -6.17
N LYS A 448 -17.71 -38.60 -6.21
CA LYS A 448 -16.71 -39.27 -7.03
C LYS A 448 -17.04 -39.12 -8.52
N LEU A 449 -16.07 -38.69 -9.29
CA LEU A 449 -16.19 -38.58 -10.74
C LEU A 449 -15.72 -39.84 -11.44
N PHE A 450 -14.52 -40.30 -11.13
CA PHE A 450 -13.95 -41.51 -11.74
C PHE A 450 -12.72 -42.02 -10.98
N ASP A 451 -12.25 -43.26 -11.32
CA ASP A 451 -10.99 -43.83 -10.86
C ASP A 451 -9.80 -43.17 -11.59
N GLY A 452 -8.68 -43.08 -10.90
CA GLY A 452 -7.47 -42.41 -11.33
C GLY A 452 -7.35 -40.97 -10.84
N ALA A 453 -6.13 -40.54 -10.53
CA ALA A 453 -5.83 -39.20 -10.00
C ALA A 453 -5.56 -38.21 -11.16
N TYR A 454 -6.60 -37.65 -11.72
CA TYR A 454 -6.50 -36.67 -12.83
C TYR A 454 -6.48 -35.24 -12.28
N HIS A 455 -5.39 -34.85 -11.66
CA HIS A 455 -5.23 -33.54 -11.00
C HIS A 455 -4.90 -32.39 -11.96
N GLY A 456 -4.53 -32.67 -13.23
CA GLY A 456 -4.23 -31.66 -14.24
C GLY A 456 -5.47 -30.92 -14.78
N GLY A 457 -6.66 -31.32 -14.37
CA GLY A 457 -7.91 -30.67 -14.73
C GLY A 457 -8.87 -31.58 -15.50
N ILE A 458 -10.12 -31.11 -15.60
CA ILE A 458 -11.23 -31.79 -16.28
C ILE A 458 -11.89 -30.77 -17.22
N SER A 459 -12.19 -31.16 -18.47
CA SER A 459 -12.93 -30.32 -19.42
C SER A 459 -14.36 -30.02 -18.95
N GLU A 460 -14.95 -28.91 -19.38
CA GLU A 460 -16.32 -28.50 -18.97
C GLU A 460 -17.36 -29.62 -19.20
N ASP A 461 -17.28 -30.33 -20.32
CA ASP A 461 -18.17 -31.42 -20.69
C ASP A 461 -17.79 -32.79 -20.08
N ASN A 462 -16.78 -32.83 -19.17
CA ASN A 462 -16.26 -34.05 -18.56
C ASN A 462 -15.72 -35.12 -19.56
N SER A 463 -15.52 -34.77 -20.82
CA SER A 463 -15.03 -35.72 -21.82
C SER A 463 -13.52 -35.95 -21.80
N LEU A 464 -12.75 -35.03 -21.23
CA LEU A 464 -11.32 -35.12 -21.09
C LEU A 464 -10.89 -34.78 -19.66
N ALA A 465 -9.99 -35.59 -19.10
CA ALA A 465 -9.27 -35.29 -17.87
C ALA A 465 -7.82 -35.69 -18.01
N VAL A 466 -6.88 -34.93 -17.42
CA VAL A 466 -5.45 -35.14 -17.60
C VAL A 466 -4.68 -35.17 -16.29
N THR A 467 -3.49 -35.77 -16.32
CA THR A 467 -2.50 -35.70 -15.25
C THR A 467 -1.10 -35.93 -15.79
N GLY A 468 -0.10 -35.33 -15.16
CA GLY A 468 1.31 -35.36 -15.55
C GLY A 468 2.30 -35.72 -14.46
N ALA A 469 1.91 -36.46 -13.46
CA ALA A 469 2.80 -36.86 -12.37
C ALA A 469 3.69 -38.05 -12.73
N ARG A 470 4.53 -37.97 -13.72
CA ARG A 470 5.49 -38.94 -14.30
C ARG A 470 5.17 -39.33 -15.74
N LEU A 471 3.92 -39.71 -16.04
CA LEU A 471 3.44 -39.98 -17.39
C LEU A 471 2.30 -39.00 -17.68
N LEU A 472 2.21 -38.53 -18.94
CA LEU A 472 1.05 -37.80 -19.40
C LEU A 472 -0.09 -38.76 -19.63
N ARG A 473 -1.00 -38.89 -18.64
CA ARG A 473 -2.18 -39.72 -18.75
C ARG A 473 -3.41 -38.86 -19.04
N ALA A 474 -4.24 -39.35 -19.91
CA ALA A 474 -5.51 -38.74 -20.25
C ALA A 474 -6.67 -39.73 -20.09
N ARG A 475 -7.81 -39.23 -19.65
CA ARG A 475 -9.10 -39.92 -19.71
C ARG A 475 -9.91 -39.27 -20.80
N VAL A 476 -10.05 -39.98 -21.94
CA VAL A 476 -10.83 -39.55 -23.12
C VAL A 476 -12.14 -40.27 -23.12
N GLY A 477 -13.26 -39.56 -22.89
CA GLY A 477 -14.56 -40.19 -22.65
C GLY A 477 -14.55 -41.13 -21.44
N LYS A 478 -14.52 -42.45 -21.67
CA LYS A 478 -14.38 -43.48 -20.61
C LYS A 478 -13.07 -44.22 -20.65
N SER A 479 -12.21 -43.98 -21.66
CA SER A 479 -10.95 -44.66 -21.88
C SER A 479 -9.78 -43.96 -21.13
N SER A 480 -8.86 -44.70 -20.56
CA SER A 480 -7.61 -44.19 -20.05
C SER A 480 -6.52 -44.41 -21.09
N GLU A 481 -5.80 -43.35 -21.42
CA GLU A 481 -4.73 -43.33 -22.42
C GLU A 481 -3.44 -42.80 -21.81
N ILE A 482 -2.29 -43.20 -22.37
CA ILE A 482 -1.00 -42.58 -22.09
C ILE A 482 -0.58 -41.82 -23.35
N TRP A 483 -0.43 -40.55 -23.22
CA TRP A 483 0.02 -39.65 -24.28
C TRP A 483 1.52 -39.46 -24.29
N TYR A 484 2.05 -38.72 -25.24
CA TYR A 484 3.46 -38.34 -25.35
C TYR A 484 4.40 -39.56 -25.50
N ASN A 485 3.94 -40.61 -26.19
CA ASN A 485 4.71 -41.83 -26.43
C ASN A 485 5.31 -42.50 -25.17
N GLU A 486 4.59 -42.41 -24.03
CA GLU A 486 5.01 -42.90 -22.71
C GLU A 486 6.33 -42.31 -22.19
N GLU A 487 6.79 -41.18 -22.78
CA GLU A 487 7.92 -40.42 -22.26
C GLU A 487 7.53 -39.64 -21.00
N GLN A 488 8.54 -39.29 -20.21
CA GLN A 488 8.33 -38.63 -18.92
C GLN A 488 7.76 -37.23 -19.13
N ALA A 489 6.70 -36.91 -18.37
CA ALA A 489 6.01 -35.61 -18.33
C ALA A 489 5.53 -35.31 -16.92
N CYS A 490 5.51 -34.02 -16.56
CA CYS A 490 4.98 -33.52 -15.28
C CYS A 490 4.22 -32.19 -15.47
N ASN A 491 3.62 -31.69 -14.39
CA ASN A 491 2.91 -30.40 -14.35
C ASN A 491 1.89 -30.24 -15.48
N ALA A 492 1.07 -31.28 -15.71
CA ALA A 492 0.03 -31.19 -16.72
C ALA A 492 -1.13 -30.28 -16.26
N SER A 493 -1.53 -29.37 -17.12
CA SER A 493 -2.70 -28.51 -16.90
C SER A 493 -3.58 -28.46 -18.12
N LEU A 494 -4.89 -28.69 -17.92
CA LEU A 494 -5.91 -28.65 -18.97
C LEU A 494 -6.56 -27.27 -19.04
N ALA A 495 -6.57 -26.67 -20.24
CA ALA A 495 -7.26 -25.41 -20.47
C ALA A 495 -8.76 -25.57 -20.18
N ILE A 496 -9.31 -24.70 -19.35
CA ILE A 496 -10.74 -24.60 -19.07
C ILE A 496 -11.37 -23.69 -20.13
N ASP A 497 -11.37 -24.19 -21.34
CA ASP A 497 -12.02 -23.59 -22.51
C ASP A 497 -12.44 -24.71 -23.49
N ASN A 498 -13.13 -24.32 -24.54
CA ASN A 498 -13.61 -25.29 -25.55
C ASN A 498 -12.48 -25.94 -26.38
N THR A 499 -11.22 -25.50 -26.24
CA THR A 499 -10.08 -26.02 -27.02
C THR A 499 -9.54 -27.33 -26.46
N LYS A 500 -9.75 -27.59 -25.16
CA LYS A 500 -9.26 -28.80 -24.44
C LYS A 500 -7.78 -29.07 -24.65
N ARG A 501 -6.96 -28.00 -24.69
CA ARG A 501 -5.51 -28.09 -24.83
C ARG A 501 -4.90 -28.48 -23.49
N THR A 502 -3.90 -29.33 -23.54
CA THR A 502 -3.14 -29.75 -22.35
C THR A 502 -1.72 -29.23 -22.45
N LEU A 503 -1.31 -28.34 -21.53
CA LEU A 503 0.11 -28.03 -21.37
C LEU A 503 0.77 -29.02 -20.41
N PHE A 504 2.07 -29.20 -20.57
CA PHE A 504 2.90 -30.02 -19.68
C PHE A 504 4.37 -29.69 -19.86
N LEU A 505 5.19 -30.12 -18.91
CA LEU A 505 6.65 -30.05 -18.99
C LEU A 505 7.23 -31.44 -19.25
N ASP A 506 8.31 -31.51 -20.04
CA ASP A 506 8.99 -32.74 -20.34
C ASP A 506 10.47 -32.71 -19.88
N PHE A 507 11.12 -33.85 -20.00
CA PHE A 507 12.52 -34.04 -19.62
C PHE A 507 13.47 -34.02 -20.83
N GLY A 508 13.11 -33.24 -21.86
CA GLY A 508 13.85 -33.20 -23.11
C GLY A 508 13.77 -34.55 -23.85
N GLY A 509 12.57 -35.15 -23.86
CA GLY A 509 12.31 -36.42 -24.54
C GLY A 509 12.47 -36.38 -26.05
N LYS A 510 12.55 -37.53 -26.69
CA LYS A 510 12.68 -37.59 -28.16
C LYS A 510 11.48 -37.01 -28.88
N THR A 511 10.28 -37.28 -28.39
CA THR A 511 9.02 -36.79 -29.00
C THR A 511 8.95 -35.25 -29.03
N GLY A 512 9.31 -34.58 -27.93
CA GLY A 512 9.34 -33.13 -27.85
C GLY A 512 10.44 -32.53 -28.76
N ARG A 513 11.65 -33.13 -28.73
CA ARG A 513 12.77 -32.67 -29.62
C ARG A 513 12.47 -32.83 -31.09
N ASP A 514 11.84 -33.91 -31.49
CA ASP A 514 11.41 -34.14 -32.87
C ASP A 514 10.35 -33.11 -33.28
N PHE A 515 9.41 -32.76 -32.38
CA PHE A 515 8.40 -31.73 -32.65
C PHE A 515 9.00 -30.33 -32.76
N VAL A 516 9.91 -29.97 -31.84
CA VAL A 516 10.55 -28.64 -31.84
C VAL A 516 11.63 -28.49 -32.94
N GLY A 517 12.21 -29.59 -33.40
CA GLY A 517 13.29 -29.60 -34.36
C GLY A 517 14.67 -29.21 -33.79
N SER A 518 14.80 -29.16 -32.46
CA SER A 518 16.07 -28.83 -31.79
C SER A 518 16.26 -29.60 -30.50
N LYS A 519 17.49 -29.67 -30.01
CA LYS A 519 17.81 -30.24 -28.68
C LYS A 519 17.55 -29.20 -27.63
N TYR A 520 16.99 -29.65 -26.49
CA TYR A 520 16.79 -28.89 -25.28
C TYR A 520 16.85 -29.82 -24.05
N GLY A 521 17.00 -29.29 -22.87
CA GLY A 521 17.10 -30.00 -21.59
C GLY A 521 15.76 -30.19 -20.87
N THR A 522 15.85 -30.66 -19.62
CA THR A 522 14.67 -30.85 -18.74
C THR A 522 13.98 -29.54 -18.50
N HIS A 523 12.66 -29.53 -18.70
CA HIS A 523 11.78 -28.40 -18.41
C HIS A 523 12.16 -27.07 -19.12
N GLU A 524 13.04 -27.11 -20.11
CA GLU A 524 13.39 -25.90 -20.87
C GLU A 524 12.26 -25.43 -21.76
N ARG A 525 11.17 -26.22 -21.90
CA ARG A 525 10.03 -25.86 -22.75
C ARG A 525 8.70 -26.27 -22.12
N ILE A 526 7.71 -25.38 -22.27
CA ILE A 526 6.31 -25.76 -22.15
C ILE A 526 5.91 -26.40 -23.48
N LEU A 527 5.29 -27.56 -23.42
CA LEU A 527 4.69 -28.26 -24.55
C LEU A 527 3.16 -28.24 -24.43
N VAL A 528 2.45 -28.14 -25.54
CA VAL A 528 0.99 -28.18 -25.59
C VAL A 528 0.53 -29.26 -26.55
N ALA A 529 -0.37 -30.11 -26.06
CA ALA A 529 -1.08 -31.11 -26.84
C ALA A 529 -2.56 -30.71 -27.07
N ASP A 530 -3.14 -31.11 -28.19
CA ASP A 530 -4.58 -31.00 -28.45
C ASP A 530 -5.38 -32.08 -27.68
N SER A 531 -6.69 -32.08 -27.84
CA SER A 531 -7.61 -33.04 -27.20
C SER A 531 -7.38 -34.51 -27.52
N THR A 532 -6.46 -34.80 -28.44
CA THR A 532 -6.07 -36.17 -28.88
C THR A 532 -4.66 -36.56 -28.42
N GLY A 533 -3.98 -35.68 -27.71
CA GLY A 533 -2.60 -35.87 -27.24
C GLY A 533 -1.51 -35.51 -28.27
N LYS A 534 -1.89 -34.97 -29.45
CA LYS A 534 -0.94 -34.52 -30.48
C LYS A 534 -0.34 -33.17 -30.11
N LEU A 535 0.96 -33.07 -30.18
CA LEU A 535 1.66 -31.79 -29.94
C LEU A 535 1.30 -30.75 -30.98
N ILE A 536 0.94 -29.55 -30.55
CA ILE A 536 0.51 -28.44 -31.40
C ILE A 536 1.32 -27.16 -31.17
N GLN A 537 1.95 -26.99 -30.00
CA GLN A 537 2.67 -25.77 -29.68
C GLN A 537 3.79 -26.03 -28.65
N SER A 538 4.81 -25.14 -28.65
CA SER A 538 5.86 -25.13 -27.63
C SER A 538 6.41 -23.73 -27.43
N VAL A 539 6.69 -23.36 -26.17
CA VAL A 539 7.36 -22.10 -25.78
C VAL A 539 8.61 -22.43 -24.98
N GLY A 540 9.74 -21.79 -25.29
CA GLY A 540 11.01 -21.99 -24.58
C GLY A 540 11.15 -21.07 -23.38
N ALA A 541 11.80 -21.57 -22.32
CA ALA A 541 12.20 -20.74 -21.19
C ALA A 541 13.27 -19.71 -21.59
N PRO A 542 13.40 -18.60 -20.87
CA PRO A 542 14.49 -17.66 -21.03
C PRO A 542 15.86 -18.35 -20.83
N LYS A 543 16.89 -17.82 -21.48
CA LYS A 543 18.24 -18.42 -21.40
C LYS A 543 18.73 -18.51 -19.96
N GLY A 544 19.14 -19.67 -19.53
CA GLY A 544 19.64 -19.95 -18.17
C GLY A 544 18.55 -20.34 -17.18
N TYR A 545 17.30 -20.49 -17.65
CA TYR A 545 16.17 -20.95 -16.84
C TYR A 545 15.51 -22.18 -17.43
N SER A 546 14.76 -22.86 -16.60
CA SER A 546 13.78 -23.87 -16.98
C SER A 546 12.43 -23.55 -16.31
N PHE A 547 11.33 -24.04 -16.90
CA PHE A 547 10.00 -23.87 -16.31
C PHE A 547 9.76 -24.89 -15.22
N ASP A 548 8.92 -24.51 -14.25
CA ASP A 548 8.28 -25.47 -13.33
C ASP A 548 6.88 -24.94 -12.94
N HIS A 549 6.06 -25.80 -12.28
CA HIS A 549 4.74 -25.46 -11.76
C HIS A 549 3.86 -24.65 -12.74
N SER A 550 3.80 -25.07 -14.00
CA SER A 550 3.08 -24.35 -15.06
C SER A 550 1.59 -24.70 -15.09
N GLU A 551 0.73 -23.65 -15.17
CA GLU A 551 -0.72 -23.77 -15.15
C GLU A 551 -1.39 -22.86 -16.16
N TRP A 552 -2.40 -23.39 -16.87
CA TRP A 552 -3.32 -22.53 -17.62
C TRP A 552 -4.06 -21.60 -16.68
N ILE A 553 -4.19 -20.34 -17.10
CA ILE A 553 -5.01 -19.39 -16.35
C ILE A 553 -6.48 -19.61 -16.73
N PRO A 554 -7.39 -19.88 -15.76
CA PRO A 554 -8.78 -20.25 -16.05
C PRO A 554 -9.59 -19.23 -16.85
N SER A 555 -9.15 -17.98 -16.90
CA SER A 555 -9.86 -16.88 -17.56
C SER A 555 -9.73 -16.85 -19.09
N GLY A 556 -8.92 -17.71 -19.70
CA GLY A 556 -9.09 -18.09 -21.10
C GLY A 556 -8.42 -17.23 -22.20
N ASN A 557 -7.30 -16.54 -21.95
CA ASN A 557 -6.66 -15.68 -22.96
C ASN A 557 -5.33 -16.22 -23.51
N ASN A 558 -5.17 -17.52 -23.68
CA ASN A 558 -3.90 -18.16 -24.03
C ASN A 558 -2.75 -17.87 -23.05
N LEU A 559 -3.08 -17.55 -21.80
CA LEU A 559 -2.11 -17.20 -20.80
C LEU A 559 -1.80 -18.38 -19.89
N VAL A 560 -0.54 -18.51 -19.54
CA VAL A 560 -0.01 -19.53 -18.62
C VAL A 560 0.75 -18.81 -17.52
N VAL A 561 0.58 -19.23 -16.28
CA VAL A 561 1.46 -18.85 -15.17
C VAL A 561 2.44 -20.01 -14.89
N ALA A 562 3.69 -19.69 -14.63
CA ALA A 562 4.72 -20.69 -14.34
C ALA A 562 5.80 -20.11 -13.42
N THR A 563 6.55 -21.00 -12.75
CA THR A 563 7.82 -20.60 -12.12
C THR A 563 8.98 -20.78 -13.10
N LEU A 564 10.04 -19.99 -12.90
CA LEU A 564 11.34 -20.18 -13.53
C LEU A 564 12.36 -20.64 -12.50
N THR A 565 12.97 -21.77 -12.81
CA THR A 565 14.05 -22.37 -12.03
C THR A 565 15.38 -21.94 -12.65
N ASN A 566 16.28 -21.40 -11.84
CA ASN A 566 17.61 -20.98 -12.30
C ASN A 566 18.58 -22.19 -12.44
N ALA A 567 19.79 -21.94 -12.91
CA ALA A 567 20.81 -22.97 -13.13
C ALA A 567 21.23 -23.72 -11.84
N ASN A 568 20.97 -23.17 -10.65
CA ASN A 568 21.25 -23.80 -9.38
C ASN A 568 20.06 -24.62 -8.83
N GLY A 569 18.95 -24.64 -9.57
CA GLY A 569 17.74 -25.37 -9.20
C GLY A 569 16.77 -24.59 -8.30
N ALA A 570 17.01 -23.31 -8.01
CA ALA A 570 16.11 -22.49 -7.21
C ALA A 570 14.99 -21.87 -8.07
N HIS A 571 13.75 -21.89 -7.56
CA HIS A 571 12.56 -21.35 -8.21
C HIS A 571 12.47 -19.84 -7.94
N THR A 572 13.24 -19.06 -8.67
CA THR A 572 13.50 -17.66 -8.34
C THR A 572 12.49 -16.67 -8.91
N LYS A 573 11.69 -17.07 -9.88
CA LYS A 573 10.74 -16.15 -10.53
C LYS A 573 9.40 -16.80 -10.81
N ILE A 574 8.34 -16.01 -10.75
CA ILE A 574 7.04 -16.35 -11.32
C ILE A 574 6.82 -15.51 -12.56
N VAL A 575 6.34 -16.15 -13.64
CA VAL A 575 6.14 -15.51 -14.94
C VAL A 575 4.74 -15.74 -15.51
N LEU A 576 4.28 -14.77 -16.28
CA LEU A 576 3.15 -14.91 -17.20
C LEU A 576 3.69 -15.20 -18.60
N VAL A 577 3.19 -16.24 -19.23
CA VAL A 577 3.56 -16.63 -20.60
C VAL A 577 2.35 -16.46 -21.51
N ASP A 578 2.46 -15.63 -22.53
CA ASP A 578 1.45 -15.56 -23.58
C ASP A 578 1.75 -16.64 -24.62
N MET A 579 0.91 -17.64 -24.66
CA MET A 579 1.05 -18.74 -25.60
C MET A 579 0.73 -18.36 -27.06
N THR A 580 0.24 -17.14 -27.31
CA THR A 580 -0.03 -16.66 -28.67
C THR A 580 1.25 -16.37 -29.43
N ASP A 581 2.20 -15.70 -28.81
CA ASP A 581 3.45 -15.26 -29.40
C ASP A 581 4.70 -15.73 -28.66
N GLY A 582 4.52 -16.37 -27.50
CA GLY A 582 5.60 -16.85 -26.64
C GLY A 582 6.27 -15.76 -25.80
N SER A 583 5.67 -14.59 -25.68
CA SER A 583 6.17 -13.52 -24.80
C SER A 583 6.07 -13.92 -23.32
N ILE A 584 7.03 -13.47 -22.53
CA ILE A 584 7.14 -13.81 -21.10
C ILE A 584 7.27 -12.51 -20.32
N VAL A 585 6.42 -12.37 -19.31
CA VAL A 585 6.43 -11.25 -18.36
C VAL A 585 6.75 -11.77 -16.97
N GLU A 586 7.78 -11.22 -16.34
CA GLU A 586 8.15 -11.57 -14.98
C GLU A 586 7.17 -10.91 -14.00
N LEU A 587 6.50 -11.71 -13.16
CA LEU A 587 5.48 -11.27 -12.20
C LEU A 587 6.05 -10.98 -10.82
N ALA A 588 6.91 -11.88 -10.34
CA ALA A 588 7.54 -11.79 -9.02
C ALA A 588 8.91 -12.47 -9.02
N GLU A 589 9.80 -12.02 -8.15
CA GLU A 589 11.11 -12.61 -7.89
C GLU A 589 11.31 -12.85 -6.39
N GLY A 590 11.91 -13.97 -6.03
CA GLY A 590 12.23 -14.36 -4.65
C GLY A 590 13.21 -15.53 -4.63
N ASP A 591 13.47 -16.09 -3.46
CA ASP A 591 14.45 -17.18 -3.31
C ASP A 591 13.89 -18.56 -3.70
N GLU A 592 12.66 -18.88 -3.30
CA GLU A 592 11.96 -20.12 -3.60
C GLU A 592 10.43 -19.89 -3.70
N LEU A 593 9.93 -19.75 -4.91
CA LEU A 593 8.53 -19.47 -5.24
C LEU A 593 7.89 -20.66 -5.94
N TRP A 594 6.85 -21.26 -5.34
CA TRP A 594 6.25 -22.51 -5.78
C TRP A 594 4.77 -22.38 -6.08
N HIS A 595 4.26 -23.19 -7.01
CA HIS A 595 2.85 -23.39 -7.32
C HIS A 595 2.05 -22.10 -7.54
N PRO A 596 2.40 -21.28 -8.53
CA PRO A 596 1.68 -20.05 -8.80
C PRO A 596 0.29 -20.33 -9.36
N ALA A 597 -0.70 -19.56 -8.89
CA ALA A 597 -2.03 -19.47 -9.47
C ALA A 597 -2.34 -18.01 -9.79
N PHE A 598 -2.73 -17.73 -11.00
CA PHE A 598 -3.06 -16.38 -11.45
C PHE A 598 -4.53 -16.30 -11.81
N TRP A 599 -5.20 -15.31 -11.28
CA TRP A 599 -6.60 -15.03 -11.52
C TRP A 599 -6.76 -13.62 -12.07
N PHE A 600 -7.67 -13.43 -12.99
CA PHE A 600 -8.19 -12.12 -13.34
C PHE A 600 -9.68 -12.16 -13.63
N LYS A 601 -10.39 -11.06 -13.33
CA LYS A 601 -11.82 -10.95 -13.59
C LYS A 601 -12.04 -10.98 -15.09
N LYS A 602 -12.65 -12.08 -15.58
CA LYS A 602 -13.00 -12.21 -16.99
C LYS A 602 -14.08 -11.17 -17.32
N ARG A 603 -13.86 -10.35 -18.32
CA ARG A 603 -14.94 -9.55 -18.89
C ARG A 603 -15.91 -10.49 -19.57
N VAL A 604 -17.10 -10.62 -19.04
CA VAL A 604 -18.18 -11.24 -19.77
C VAL A 604 -18.61 -10.19 -20.78
N ALA A 605 -18.23 -10.37 -22.03
CA ALA A 605 -18.88 -9.68 -23.15
C ALA A 605 -20.28 -10.26 -23.24
N THR A 606 -21.19 -9.79 -22.41
CA THR A 606 -22.61 -9.95 -22.69
C THR A 606 -22.90 -8.99 -23.82
N GLY A 607 -23.62 -9.44 -24.87
CA GLY A 607 -24.00 -8.59 -26.01
C GLY A 607 -24.88 -7.38 -25.63
N ASP A 608 -25.03 -7.10 -24.32
CA ASP A 608 -25.92 -6.11 -23.72
C ASP A 608 -25.21 -5.19 -22.71
N GLY A 609 -23.88 -4.99 -22.81
CA GLY A 609 -23.16 -4.04 -21.97
C GLY A 609 -22.45 -4.66 -20.78
N VAL A 610 -21.50 -3.89 -20.22
CA VAL A 610 -20.68 -4.27 -19.05
C VAL A 610 -21.56 -4.40 -17.81
N SER A 611 -21.45 -5.51 -17.13
CA SER A 611 -21.97 -5.64 -15.77
C SER A 611 -21.11 -4.83 -14.80
N LEU A 612 -21.64 -3.69 -14.35
CA LEU A 612 -21.07 -3.00 -13.19
C LEU A 612 -21.18 -3.93 -11.97
N ASP A 613 -20.11 -3.94 -11.15
CA ASP A 613 -20.16 -4.65 -9.88
C ASP A 613 -21.12 -3.92 -8.94
N LEU A 614 -22.35 -4.42 -8.86
CA LEU A 614 -23.42 -3.82 -8.06
C LEU A 614 -23.13 -3.84 -6.55
N ASP A 615 -22.19 -4.68 -6.10
CA ASP A 615 -21.78 -4.74 -4.71
C ASP A 615 -20.71 -3.67 -4.37
N SER A 616 -20.17 -2.98 -5.36
CA SER A 616 -19.07 -2.00 -5.21
C SER A 616 -19.46 -0.64 -5.76
N ALA A 617 -20.30 0.10 -5.05
CA ALA A 617 -20.50 1.51 -5.35
C ALA A 617 -19.17 2.28 -5.17
N GLY A 618 -18.90 3.28 -5.99
CA GLY A 618 -17.66 4.03 -5.92
C GLY A 618 -17.44 4.99 -7.07
N MET A 619 -16.29 5.69 -6.99
CA MET A 619 -15.87 6.61 -8.04
C MET A 619 -14.92 5.93 -9.02
N TYR A 620 -15.15 6.15 -10.31
CA TYR A 620 -14.36 5.59 -11.40
C TYR A 620 -13.75 6.72 -12.23
N LEU A 621 -12.45 6.59 -12.55
CA LEU A 621 -11.75 7.55 -13.39
C LEU A 621 -11.76 7.09 -14.83
N SER A 622 -12.15 7.94 -15.75
CA SER A 622 -11.85 7.80 -17.16
C SER A 622 -10.48 8.43 -17.47
N GLU A 623 -9.85 8.03 -18.57
CA GLU A 623 -8.54 8.54 -19.01
C GLU A 623 -8.43 10.09 -19.08
N ASN A 624 -9.56 10.76 -19.19
CA ASN A 624 -9.63 12.22 -19.36
C ASN A 624 -9.80 13.00 -18.03
N HIS A 625 -9.84 12.35 -16.87
CA HIS A 625 -10.20 12.98 -15.59
C HIS A 625 -9.17 12.76 -14.49
N ILE A 626 -7.89 12.85 -14.81
CA ILE A 626 -6.79 12.78 -13.83
C ILE A 626 -6.61 14.16 -13.22
N ASN A 627 -7.21 14.43 -12.06
CA ASN A 627 -7.05 15.70 -11.35
C ASN A 627 -7.43 15.58 -9.87
N SER A 628 -7.75 16.70 -9.21
CA SER A 628 -8.15 16.76 -7.80
C SER A 628 -9.31 15.82 -7.42
N GLN A 629 -10.11 15.41 -8.36
CA GLN A 629 -11.21 14.45 -8.18
C GLN A 629 -10.71 13.02 -7.96
N SER A 630 -9.47 12.76 -8.29
CA SER A 630 -8.80 11.47 -8.00
C SER A 630 -8.79 11.13 -6.51
N LYS A 631 -8.83 12.12 -5.63
CA LYS A 631 -8.94 11.90 -4.17
C LYS A 631 -10.22 11.16 -3.79
N HIS A 632 -11.33 11.47 -4.43
CA HIS A 632 -12.60 10.79 -4.17
C HIS A 632 -12.51 9.31 -4.50
N ARG A 633 -11.92 8.99 -5.66
CA ARG A 633 -11.70 7.61 -6.08
C ARG A 633 -10.81 6.86 -5.08
N VAL A 634 -9.67 7.46 -4.70
CA VAL A 634 -8.76 6.85 -3.73
C VAL A 634 -9.43 6.62 -2.40
N LYS A 635 -10.11 7.64 -1.86
CA LYS A 635 -10.79 7.52 -0.56
C LYS A 635 -11.94 6.51 -0.61
N MET A 636 -12.65 6.37 -1.74
CA MET A 636 -13.67 5.34 -1.90
C MET A 636 -13.05 3.94 -1.90
N GLU A 637 -11.96 3.72 -2.65
CA GLU A 637 -11.25 2.43 -2.65
C GLU A 637 -10.72 2.05 -1.27
N LEU A 638 -10.11 3.01 -0.57
CA LEU A 638 -9.61 2.81 0.79
C LEU A 638 -10.74 2.54 1.78
N TYR A 639 -11.87 3.25 1.63
CA TYR A 639 -13.04 3.05 2.48
C TYR A 639 -13.61 1.63 2.35
N TRP A 640 -13.76 1.13 1.13
CA TRP A 640 -14.20 -0.24 0.91
C TRP A 640 -13.28 -1.29 1.55
N LYS A 641 -11.99 -1.06 1.56
CA LYS A 641 -11.03 -1.91 2.27
C LYS A 641 -11.21 -1.87 3.80
N ASN A 642 -11.55 -0.70 4.34
CA ASN A 642 -11.75 -0.47 5.77
C ASN A 642 -13.21 -0.63 6.23
N LEU A 643 -14.13 -0.99 5.36
CA LEU A 643 -15.57 -0.99 5.58
C LEU A 643 -16.00 -1.77 6.83
N LYS A 644 -15.46 -2.99 6.98
CA LYS A 644 -15.80 -3.89 8.10
C LYS A 644 -15.21 -3.46 9.44
N THR A 645 -14.16 -2.68 9.43
CA THR A 645 -13.45 -2.28 10.65
C THR A 645 -13.78 -0.86 11.09
N THR A 646 -14.32 -0.01 10.22
CA THR A 646 -14.58 1.38 10.51
C THR A 646 -15.66 1.55 11.59
N ASN A 647 -15.27 2.16 12.72
CA ASN A 647 -16.15 2.50 13.82
C ASN A 647 -16.53 3.98 13.85
N VAL A 648 -15.64 4.85 13.37
CA VAL A 648 -15.81 6.30 13.33
C VAL A 648 -15.52 6.79 11.92
N LEU A 649 -16.50 7.43 11.30
CA LEU A 649 -16.37 8.01 9.96
C LEU A 649 -16.25 9.52 10.06
N LEU A 650 -15.18 10.07 9.47
CA LEU A 650 -14.93 11.51 9.41
C LEU A 650 -15.35 12.02 8.03
N VAL A 651 -16.24 13.01 7.96
CA VAL A 651 -16.73 13.61 6.72
C VAL A 651 -16.69 15.12 6.81
N GLY A 652 -16.53 15.79 5.69
CA GLY A 652 -16.47 17.24 5.65
C GLY A 652 -15.50 17.78 4.61
N SER A 653 -15.06 19.01 4.83
CA SER A 653 -14.16 19.75 3.95
C SER A 653 -12.67 19.40 4.17
N SER A 654 -11.81 20.16 3.49
CA SER A 654 -10.35 20.14 3.74
C SER A 654 -9.96 20.43 5.19
N ARG A 655 -10.81 21.12 5.97
CA ARG A 655 -10.58 21.35 7.40
C ARG A 655 -10.61 20.05 8.17
N MET A 656 -11.56 19.16 7.87
CA MET A 656 -11.61 17.81 8.44
C MET A 656 -10.51 16.92 7.86
N GLU A 657 -10.28 16.98 6.55
CA GLU A 657 -9.27 16.19 5.86
C GLU A 657 -7.88 16.35 6.50
N MET A 658 -7.51 17.61 6.80
CA MET A 658 -6.20 17.95 7.35
C MET A 658 -6.20 18.11 8.88
N GLY A 659 -7.38 18.25 9.47
CA GLY A 659 -7.51 18.61 10.88
C GLY A 659 -7.72 17.44 11.83
N VAL A 660 -8.05 16.23 11.37
CA VAL A 660 -8.22 15.06 12.22
C VAL A 660 -7.39 13.91 11.69
N ASP A 661 -6.49 13.40 12.54
CA ASP A 661 -5.62 12.27 12.22
C ASP A 661 -6.31 10.95 12.57
N ALA A 662 -6.85 10.27 11.57
CA ALA A 662 -7.54 8.99 11.75
C ALA A 662 -6.60 7.84 12.16
N ASP A 663 -5.30 8.01 11.99
CA ASP A 663 -4.28 7.01 12.33
C ASP A 663 -3.76 7.15 13.77
N MET A 664 -4.07 8.27 14.45
CA MET A 664 -3.51 8.59 15.76
C MET A 664 -3.99 7.66 16.88
N PHE A 665 -5.25 7.22 16.85
CA PHE A 665 -5.87 6.35 17.86
C PHE A 665 -6.45 5.10 17.21
N PRO A 666 -5.64 4.05 17.00
CA PRO A 666 -6.04 2.83 16.28
C PRO A 666 -7.28 2.14 16.87
N GLU A 667 -7.50 2.25 18.18
CA GLU A 667 -8.66 1.64 18.88
C GLU A 667 -10.02 2.13 18.37
N TRP A 668 -10.08 3.33 17.80
CA TRP A 668 -11.32 3.87 17.24
C TRP A 668 -11.59 3.42 15.81
N ASN A 669 -10.61 2.83 15.12
CA ASN A 669 -10.75 2.46 13.72
C ASN A 669 -11.43 3.59 12.90
N MET A 670 -10.88 4.80 13.00
CA MET A 670 -11.39 5.96 12.27
C MET A 670 -11.09 5.83 10.79
N PHE A 671 -11.96 6.37 9.95
CA PHE A 671 -11.69 6.57 8.53
C PHE A 671 -11.99 8.02 8.14
N ASN A 672 -11.01 8.72 7.56
CA ASN A 672 -11.15 10.11 7.14
C ASN A 672 -11.57 10.19 5.66
N TRP A 673 -12.88 10.31 5.45
CA TRP A 673 -13.43 10.44 4.10
C TRP A 673 -13.60 11.90 3.66
N ALA A 674 -13.22 12.85 4.46
CA ALA A 674 -13.34 14.28 4.14
C ALA A 674 -12.53 14.62 2.89
N ILE A 675 -13.03 15.53 2.10
CA ILE A 675 -12.48 15.93 0.80
C ILE A 675 -12.53 17.45 0.64
N PRO A 676 -11.60 18.05 -0.11
CA PRO A 676 -11.62 19.50 -0.33
C PRO A 676 -12.95 20.00 -0.90
N GLY A 677 -13.31 21.20 -0.52
CA GLY A 677 -14.59 21.82 -0.85
C GLY A 677 -15.63 21.62 0.24
N ILE A 678 -16.51 22.58 0.38
CA ILE A 678 -17.52 22.62 1.45
C ILE A 678 -18.88 22.36 0.85
N ASP A 679 -19.43 21.19 1.16
CA ASP A 679 -20.78 20.79 0.76
C ASP A 679 -21.39 19.87 1.82
N PRO A 680 -22.11 20.42 2.81
CA PRO A 680 -22.72 19.62 3.86
C PRO A 680 -23.73 18.57 3.34
N VAL A 681 -24.41 18.84 2.22
CA VAL A 681 -25.38 17.91 1.62
C VAL A 681 -24.66 16.70 1.06
N ARG A 682 -23.56 16.89 0.35
CA ARG A 682 -22.68 15.83 -0.14
C ARG A 682 -22.17 14.99 1.01
N ASP A 683 -21.67 15.63 2.07
CA ASP A 683 -21.07 14.96 3.21
C ASP A 683 -22.10 14.10 3.95
N MET A 684 -23.32 14.62 4.16
CA MET A 684 -24.44 13.88 4.73
C MET A 684 -24.87 12.73 3.82
N TYR A 685 -24.87 12.93 2.51
CA TYR A 685 -25.19 11.88 1.54
C TYR A 685 -24.20 10.73 1.63
N PHE A 686 -22.91 10.99 1.63
CA PHE A 686 -21.88 9.96 1.77
C PHE A 686 -21.98 9.21 3.10
N ALA A 687 -22.13 9.95 4.20
CA ALA A 687 -22.26 9.32 5.51
C ALA A 687 -23.49 8.41 5.61
N ALA A 688 -24.62 8.82 5.03
CA ALA A 688 -25.86 8.04 5.05
C ALA A 688 -25.79 6.82 4.12
N ASN A 689 -25.43 7.05 2.85
CA ASN A 689 -25.60 6.02 1.82
C ASN A 689 -24.43 5.03 1.77
N TYR A 690 -23.22 5.48 2.07
CA TYR A 690 -22.04 4.61 2.11
C TYR A 690 -21.68 4.23 3.54
N GLY A 691 -21.58 5.20 4.45
CA GLY A 691 -21.22 4.95 5.85
C GLY A 691 -22.24 4.08 6.57
N MET A 692 -23.43 4.62 6.81
CA MET A 692 -24.46 3.97 7.65
C MET A 692 -25.09 2.73 7.01
N ASN A 693 -25.04 2.60 5.68
CA ASN A 693 -25.65 1.47 4.99
C ASN A 693 -24.69 0.28 4.80
N HIS A 694 -23.38 0.52 4.81
CA HIS A 694 -22.38 -0.51 4.50
C HIS A 694 -21.42 -0.84 5.65
N SER A 695 -21.20 0.06 6.60
CA SER A 695 -20.34 -0.20 7.77
C SER A 695 -21.16 -0.72 8.95
N GLU A 696 -21.15 -2.03 9.14
CA GLU A 696 -21.88 -2.70 10.23
C GLU A 696 -21.41 -2.29 11.62
N ASN A 697 -20.16 -1.88 11.75
CA ASN A 697 -19.53 -1.50 13.02
C ASN A 697 -19.52 0.01 13.29
N LEU A 698 -20.16 0.81 12.43
CA LEU A 698 -20.16 2.27 12.56
C LEU A 698 -20.86 2.70 13.85
N LYS A 699 -20.17 3.49 14.66
CA LYS A 699 -20.63 4.00 15.97
C LYS A 699 -20.82 5.52 15.98
N ALA A 700 -20.01 6.22 15.21
CA ALA A 700 -20.08 7.68 15.10
C ALA A 700 -19.75 8.18 13.71
N VAL A 701 -20.41 9.30 13.34
CA VAL A 701 -20.04 10.14 12.21
C VAL A 701 -19.60 11.50 12.75
N VAL A 702 -18.41 11.94 12.34
CA VAL A 702 -17.85 13.24 12.75
C VAL A 702 -17.90 14.17 11.56
N PHE A 703 -18.52 15.31 11.72
CA PHE A 703 -18.74 16.31 10.68
C PHE A 703 -17.88 17.55 10.87
N SER A 704 -17.28 18.06 9.77
CA SER A 704 -16.88 19.46 9.69
C SER A 704 -18.10 20.31 9.46
N LEU A 705 -18.50 21.09 10.45
CA LEU A 705 -19.73 21.91 10.34
C LEU A 705 -19.57 23.11 9.40
N ASP A 706 -18.37 23.67 9.28
CA ASP A 706 -18.00 24.75 8.34
C ASP A 706 -19.08 25.85 8.19
N ILE A 707 -19.65 26.27 9.32
CA ILE A 707 -20.81 27.17 9.36
C ILE A 707 -20.59 28.51 8.63
N ASP A 708 -19.36 28.96 8.49
CA ASP A 708 -18.98 30.17 7.78
C ASP A 708 -19.16 30.09 6.26
N SER A 709 -19.40 28.91 5.72
CA SER A 709 -19.62 28.69 4.30
C SER A 709 -21.01 28.13 3.94
N TRP A 710 -21.92 28.02 4.89
CA TRP A 710 -23.26 27.48 4.68
C TRP A 710 -24.18 28.39 3.81
N ARG A 711 -23.68 29.09 2.88
CA ARG A 711 -24.44 30.06 2.05
C ARG A 711 -24.53 29.67 0.57
N GLY A 712 -24.05 28.49 0.19
CA GLY A 712 -24.06 28.02 -1.20
C GLY A 712 -25.28 27.19 -1.52
N THR A 713 -25.82 27.34 -2.71
CA THR A 713 -26.91 26.53 -3.26
C THR A 713 -26.40 25.64 -4.41
N GLU A 714 -25.10 25.51 -4.59
CA GLU A 714 -24.59 24.65 -5.65
C GLU A 714 -24.88 23.21 -5.29
N ASP A 715 -25.67 22.56 -6.14
CA ASP A 715 -25.94 21.14 -6.08
C ASP A 715 -24.68 20.38 -6.56
N PHE A 716 -23.65 20.41 -5.72
CA PHE A 716 -22.38 19.79 -6.01
C PHE A 716 -22.53 18.26 -6.09
N LEU A 717 -23.48 17.71 -5.34
CA LEU A 717 -23.79 16.30 -5.38
C LEU A 717 -24.34 15.89 -6.75
N SER A 718 -25.29 16.62 -7.31
CA SER A 718 -25.78 16.38 -8.68
C SER A 718 -24.66 16.55 -9.68
N LEU A 719 -23.82 17.57 -9.54
CA LEU A 719 -22.69 17.79 -10.44
C LEU A 719 -21.73 16.60 -10.41
N MET A 720 -21.39 16.07 -9.25
CA MET A 720 -20.48 14.94 -9.10
C MET A 720 -21.09 13.62 -9.57
N LEU A 721 -22.37 13.40 -9.29
CA LEU A 721 -23.05 12.14 -9.61
C LEU A 721 -23.52 12.05 -11.05
N TYR A 722 -23.87 13.18 -11.70
CA TYR A 722 -24.56 13.19 -12.98
C TYR A 722 -23.83 13.87 -14.12
N SER A 723 -23.05 14.89 -13.87
CA SER A 723 -22.48 15.72 -14.95
C SER A 723 -21.16 15.19 -15.51
N ALA A 724 -20.56 14.19 -14.88
CA ALA A 724 -19.33 13.55 -15.34
C ALA A 724 -19.54 12.04 -15.44
N PRO A 725 -20.03 11.50 -16.54
CA PRO A 725 -20.21 10.07 -16.77
C PRO A 725 -18.93 9.27 -16.44
N GLY A 726 -19.06 8.17 -15.71
CA GLY A 726 -17.95 7.34 -15.22
C GLY A 726 -17.21 7.89 -14.03
N TYR A 727 -17.55 9.08 -13.58
CA TYR A 727 -16.90 9.67 -12.44
C TYR A 727 -17.32 9.01 -11.13
N MET A 728 -18.61 8.74 -10.97
CA MET A 728 -19.14 8.06 -9.80
C MET A 728 -20.20 7.03 -10.18
N TYR A 729 -20.06 5.83 -9.63
CA TYR A 729 -21.07 4.77 -9.69
C TYR A 729 -21.60 4.50 -8.29
N ASP A 730 -22.92 4.45 -8.16
CA ASP A 730 -23.58 4.17 -6.89
C ASP A 730 -24.80 3.26 -7.11
N ALA A 731 -24.66 1.99 -6.76
CA ALA A 731 -25.74 1.00 -6.84
C ALA A 731 -26.94 1.31 -5.92
N ASN A 732 -26.72 2.11 -4.86
CA ASN A 732 -27.77 2.50 -3.92
C ASN A 732 -28.47 3.79 -4.31
N HIS A 733 -27.99 4.46 -5.36
CA HIS A 733 -28.51 5.75 -5.76
C HIS A 733 -29.83 5.62 -6.55
N GLN A 734 -30.82 6.41 -6.15
CA GLN A 734 -32.16 6.34 -6.78
C GLN A 734 -32.19 6.78 -8.25
N PHE A 735 -31.16 7.47 -8.71
CA PHE A 735 -31.06 7.96 -10.09
C PHE A 735 -30.94 6.84 -11.13
N TRP A 736 -30.49 5.68 -10.73
CA TRP A 736 -30.30 4.52 -11.59
C TRP A 736 -31.56 3.65 -11.73
N LYS A 737 -32.74 4.15 -11.34
CA LYS A 737 -33.99 3.40 -11.43
C LYS A 737 -34.33 2.91 -12.84
N ASP A 738 -33.98 3.72 -13.84
CA ASP A 738 -34.23 3.46 -15.25
C ASP A 738 -33.04 2.80 -15.96
N GLY A 739 -32.06 2.29 -15.20
CA GLY A 739 -30.83 1.70 -15.70
C GLY A 739 -29.63 2.64 -15.61
N VAL A 740 -28.46 2.07 -15.68
CA VAL A 740 -27.20 2.82 -15.66
C VAL A 740 -26.97 3.42 -17.06
N PRO A 741 -26.65 4.73 -17.18
CA PRO A 741 -26.37 5.33 -18.47
C PRO A 741 -25.23 4.64 -19.22
N GLU A 742 -25.37 4.49 -20.55
CA GLU A 742 -24.33 3.87 -21.38
C GLU A 742 -22.98 4.56 -21.27
N ASP A 743 -22.97 5.89 -21.17
CA ASP A 743 -21.76 6.69 -21.00
C ASP A 743 -21.02 6.36 -19.69
N LEU A 744 -21.76 6.12 -18.61
CA LEU A 744 -21.17 5.70 -17.34
C LEU A 744 -20.60 4.29 -17.43
N ILE A 745 -21.33 3.37 -18.09
CA ILE A 745 -20.85 2.00 -18.31
C ILE A 745 -19.54 2.05 -19.10
N ALA A 746 -19.49 2.80 -20.20
CA ALA A 746 -18.29 2.95 -21.01
C ALA A 746 -17.13 3.57 -20.23
N ALA A 747 -17.42 4.57 -19.38
CA ALA A 747 -16.40 5.22 -18.55
C ALA A 747 -15.86 4.29 -17.43
N VAL A 748 -16.73 3.46 -16.83
CA VAL A 748 -16.32 2.43 -15.85
C VAL A 748 -15.47 1.35 -16.53
N GLU A 749 -15.82 0.94 -17.76
CA GLU A 749 -15.01 0.01 -18.55
C GLU A 749 -13.60 0.51 -18.79
N ASN A 750 -13.47 1.79 -19.08
CA ASN A 750 -12.21 2.45 -19.35
C ASN A 750 -11.55 3.03 -18.07
N SER A 751 -12.17 2.83 -16.91
CA SER A 751 -11.62 3.30 -15.64
C SER A 751 -10.36 2.51 -15.24
N TYR A 752 -9.48 3.17 -14.53
CA TYR A 752 -8.26 2.58 -13.99
C TYR A 752 -8.12 3.00 -12.52
N PRO A 753 -7.35 2.28 -11.71
CA PRO A 753 -7.03 2.71 -10.36
C PRO A 753 -6.47 4.13 -10.37
N ALA A 754 -6.91 4.97 -9.44
CA ALA A 754 -6.39 6.33 -9.32
C ALA A 754 -4.87 6.29 -9.23
N GLU A 755 -4.24 7.03 -10.13
CA GLU A 755 -2.79 7.01 -10.20
C GLU A 755 -2.12 7.64 -8.99
N THR A 756 -0.91 7.29 -8.86
CA THR A 756 0.03 7.38 -7.79
C THR A 756 0.09 8.72 -7.05
N ASP A 757 0.02 9.87 -7.72
CA ASP A 757 0.21 11.17 -7.08
C ASP A 757 -0.83 11.51 -6.01
N VAL A 758 -2.05 11.02 -6.14
CA VAL A 758 -3.11 11.23 -5.15
C VAL A 758 -3.04 10.18 -4.03
N LYS A 759 -2.74 8.92 -4.37
CA LYS A 759 -2.55 7.85 -3.37
C LYS A 759 -1.41 8.16 -2.42
N HIS A 760 -0.39 8.87 -2.87
CA HIS A 760 0.76 9.27 -2.06
C HIS A 760 0.47 10.34 -1.00
N GLN A 761 -0.63 11.07 -1.16
CA GLN A 761 -1.01 12.15 -0.26
C GLN A 761 -1.96 11.71 0.86
N ILE A 762 -2.37 10.45 0.88
CA ILE A 762 -3.45 9.95 1.73
C ILE A 762 -2.99 8.67 2.43
N SER A 763 -3.19 8.55 3.75
CA SER A 763 -2.94 7.32 4.50
C SER A 763 -3.97 6.23 4.19
N ASP A 764 -3.72 4.99 4.64
CA ASP A 764 -4.68 3.88 4.52
C ASP A 764 -6.02 4.18 5.20
N ARG A 765 -6.04 5.09 6.18
CA ARG A 765 -7.24 5.57 6.86
C ARG A 765 -7.81 6.86 6.26
N GLY A 766 -7.34 7.28 5.08
CA GLY A 766 -7.83 8.45 4.38
C GLY A 766 -7.30 9.80 4.90
N THR A 767 -6.34 9.80 5.82
CA THR A 767 -5.78 11.01 6.42
C THR A 767 -4.81 11.71 5.46
N SER A 768 -4.87 13.05 5.41
CA SER A 768 -3.95 13.91 4.67
C SER A 768 -3.54 15.08 5.56
N MET A 769 -2.30 15.07 6.05
CA MET A 769 -1.83 16.06 7.02
C MET A 769 -1.11 17.23 6.36
N ALA A 770 -1.25 18.41 6.95
CA ALA A 770 -0.57 19.63 6.49
C ALA A 770 0.62 19.99 7.39
N ILE A 771 1.69 20.53 6.78
CA ILE A 771 2.86 21.03 7.52
C ILE A 771 2.52 22.28 8.32
N SER A 772 3.27 22.52 9.39
CA SER A 772 3.23 23.76 10.14
C SER A 772 3.85 24.91 9.33
N ARG A 773 3.04 25.93 9.03
CA ARG A 773 3.47 27.19 8.39
C ARG A 773 3.00 28.42 9.15
N GLY A 774 2.20 28.21 10.16
CA GLY A 774 1.58 29.26 10.96
C GLY A 774 0.29 29.83 10.35
N TRP A 775 -0.45 30.56 11.20
CA TRP A 775 -1.51 31.43 10.72
C TRP A 775 -0.88 32.51 9.86
N ALA A 776 -1.33 32.70 8.63
CA ALA A 776 -0.70 33.63 7.68
C ALA A 776 -0.52 35.04 8.27
N ALA A 777 0.66 35.63 8.02
CA ALA A 777 1.02 36.95 8.53
C ALA A 777 0.37 38.09 7.75
N ASP A 778 -0.09 37.85 6.52
CA ASP A 778 -0.70 38.86 5.66
C ASP A 778 -2.05 39.35 6.22
N PRO A 779 -2.44 40.61 5.89
CA PRO A 779 -3.74 41.13 6.24
C PRO A 779 -4.84 40.18 5.77
N ILE A 780 -5.76 39.83 6.66
CA ILE A 780 -6.89 39.02 6.29
C ILE A 780 -7.85 39.86 5.48
N GLU A 781 -7.91 39.58 4.18
CA GLU A 781 -8.97 40.10 3.33
C GLU A 781 -10.23 39.29 3.57
N VAL A 782 -11.27 39.94 4.04
CA VAL A 782 -12.59 39.37 4.22
C VAL A 782 -13.54 40.04 3.23
N PHE A 783 -14.23 39.23 2.44
CA PHE A 783 -15.29 39.76 1.58
C PHE A 783 -16.48 40.18 2.47
N TYR A 784 -16.65 41.48 2.68
CA TYR A 784 -17.67 42.06 3.57
C TYR A 784 -19.04 42.27 2.93
N ASP A 785 -19.22 41.99 1.67
CA ASP A 785 -20.41 42.31 0.88
C ASP A 785 -21.63 41.45 1.20
N SER A 786 -21.57 40.58 2.18
CA SER A 786 -22.74 39.82 2.58
C SER A 786 -23.45 40.49 3.77
N VAL A 787 -24.26 41.46 3.50
CA VAL A 787 -25.38 41.78 4.39
C VAL A 787 -26.36 40.62 4.25
N TYR A 788 -26.47 39.77 5.29
CA TYR A 788 -27.41 38.67 5.26
C TYR A 788 -28.85 39.19 5.26
N THR A 789 -29.58 38.88 4.20
CA THR A 789 -31.02 39.12 4.09
C THR A 789 -31.81 38.11 4.93
N ASP A 790 -33.09 38.36 5.18
CA ASP A 790 -33.96 37.40 5.88
C ASP A 790 -33.97 36.04 5.18
N THR A 791 -33.96 36.02 3.85
CA THR A 791 -33.84 34.76 3.04
C THR A 791 -32.55 33.99 3.30
N GLN A 792 -31.43 34.67 3.53
CA GLN A 792 -30.18 34.02 3.88
C GLN A 792 -30.21 33.46 5.31
N MET A 793 -30.95 34.10 6.23
CA MET A 793 -31.18 33.55 7.58
C MET A 793 -32.06 32.31 7.55
N GLU A 794 -33.07 32.28 6.69
CA GLU A 794 -33.90 31.09 6.44
C GLU A 794 -33.04 29.94 5.95
N PHE A 795 -32.08 30.20 5.08
CA PHE A 795 -31.14 29.20 4.56
C PHE A 795 -30.27 28.57 5.68
N PHE A 796 -29.80 29.33 6.66
CA PHE A 796 -29.10 28.74 7.81
C PHE A 796 -30.02 27.86 8.65
N GLN A 797 -31.30 28.22 8.76
CA GLN A 797 -32.29 27.39 9.43
C GLN A 797 -32.51 26.08 8.69
N ASP A 798 -32.62 26.11 7.37
CA ASP A 798 -32.75 24.93 6.52
C ASP A 798 -31.56 23.97 6.71
N ARG A 799 -30.31 24.48 6.73
CA ARG A 799 -29.10 23.68 7.00
C ARG A 799 -29.14 23.05 8.39
N ILE A 800 -29.60 23.78 9.41
CA ILE A 800 -29.78 23.22 10.77
C ILE A 800 -30.84 22.11 10.76
N ASP A 801 -31.93 22.29 10.05
CA ASP A 801 -33.01 21.30 10.00
C ASP A 801 -32.61 20.05 9.20
N GLU A 802 -31.82 20.19 8.14
CA GLU A 802 -31.18 19.07 7.42
C GLU A 802 -30.20 18.30 8.32
N LEU A 803 -29.38 19.01 9.10
CA LEU A 803 -28.49 18.38 10.06
C LEU A 803 -29.28 17.61 11.12
N LYS A 804 -30.38 18.17 11.64
CA LYS A 804 -31.25 17.50 12.60
C LYS A 804 -31.86 16.23 12.00
N ALA A 805 -32.36 16.30 10.77
CA ALA A 805 -32.91 15.14 10.08
C ALA A 805 -31.84 14.04 9.89
N PHE A 806 -30.59 14.44 9.56
CA PHE A 806 -29.48 13.51 9.48
C PHE A 806 -29.15 12.87 10.85
N VAL A 807 -29.14 13.66 11.93
CA VAL A 807 -28.95 13.15 13.30
C VAL A 807 -30.03 12.16 13.69
N ASP A 808 -31.29 12.42 13.34
CA ASP A 808 -32.40 11.51 13.62
C ASP A 808 -32.25 10.19 12.85
N MET A 809 -31.78 10.23 11.62
CA MET A 809 -31.44 9.04 10.83
C MET A 809 -30.32 8.23 11.46
N ALA A 810 -29.24 8.88 11.92
CA ALA A 810 -28.14 8.25 12.61
C ALA A 810 -28.57 7.65 13.95
N ALA A 811 -29.37 8.40 14.73
CA ALA A 811 -29.92 7.97 16.01
C ALA A 811 -30.78 6.70 15.89
N ALA A 812 -31.56 6.57 14.80
CA ALA A 812 -32.34 5.38 14.52
C ALA A 812 -31.48 4.10 14.36
N LYS A 813 -30.19 4.27 14.03
CA LYS A 813 -29.18 3.21 13.92
C LYS A 813 -28.24 3.15 15.14
N ASN A 814 -28.50 3.90 16.19
CA ASN A 814 -27.64 4.08 17.37
C ASN A 814 -26.24 4.65 17.03
N ILE A 815 -26.14 5.49 16.01
CA ILE A 815 -24.91 6.15 15.58
C ILE A 815 -24.91 7.57 16.13
N TYR A 816 -23.83 7.98 16.77
CA TYR A 816 -23.62 9.34 17.24
C TYR A 816 -23.17 10.25 16.09
N VAL A 817 -23.57 11.51 16.15
CA VAL A 817 -23.11 12.55 15.24
C VAL A 817 -22.33 13.60 16.04
N ILE A 818 -21.07 13.85 15.67
CA ILE A 818 -20.21 14.83 16.32
C ILE A 818 -19.92 15.93 15.31
N GLY A 819 -20.38 17.16 15.60
CA GLY A 819 -20.13 18.31 14.73
C GLY A 819 -18.93 19.12 15.24
N ILE A 820 -17.91 19.34 14.43
CA ILE A 820 -16.74 20.15 14.77
C ILE A 820 -16.78 21.49 14.04
N ILE A 821 -16.68 22.59 14.78
CA ILE A 821 -16.37 23.91 14.23
C ILE A 821 -14.87 24.12 14.36
N PHE A 822 -14.17 24.02 13.26
CA PHE A 822 -12.70 24.08 13.24
C PHE A 822 -12.16 25.46 13.58
N PRO A 823 -11.01 25.54 14.27
CA PRO A 823 -10.31 26.80 14.52
C PRO A 823 -9.80 27.40 13.20
N GLN A 824 -9.86 28.70 13.11
CA GLN A 824 -9.30 29.50 12.02
C GLN A 824 -8.45 30.62 12.62
N ALA A 825 -7.68 31.32 11.79
CA ALA A 825 -6.76 32.36 12.24
C ALA A 825 -7.37 33.30 13.27
N PRO A 826 -6.76 33.49 14.47
CA PRO A 826 -7.32 34.36 15.52
C PRO A 826 -7.53 35.80 15.09
N GLN A 827 -6.85 36.25 14.04
CA GLN A 827 -6.97 37.57 13.45
C GLN A 827 -8.39 37.88 12.96
N TYR A 828 -9.22 36.87 12.62
CA TYR A 828 -10.62 37.06 12.21
C TYR A 828 -11.46 37.77 13.29
N LYS A 829 -11.08 37.69 14.57
CA LYS A 829 -11.71 38.46 15.63
C LYS A 829 -11.80 39.97 15.36
N LYS A 830 -10.84 40.52 14.64
CA LYS A 830 -10.71 41.97 14.33
C LYS A 830 -11.45 42.34 13.07
N THR A 831 -12.06 41.41 12.35
CA THR A 831 -12.66 41.63 11.03
C THR A 831 -14.18 41.71 11.04
N GLY A 832 -14.85 41.37 12.13
CA GLY A 832 -16.31 41.22 12.16
C GLY A 832 -16.82 39.90 11.54
N ALA A 833 -15.96 39.09 10.92
CA ALA A 833 -16.27 37.79 10.38
C ALA A 833 -15.85 36.65 11.34
N LEU A 834 -16.55 35.52 11.27
CA LEU A 834 -16.17 34.31 11.99
C LEU A 834 -14.89 33.69 11.41
N GLY A 835 -14.79 33.67 10.08
CA GLY A 835 -13.72 32.96 9.37
C GLY A 835 -13.58 33.39 7.92
N LEU A 836 -12.91 32.57 7.13
CA LEU A 836 -12.48 32.86 5.76
C LEU A 836 -13.61 33.27 4.81
N TYR A 837 -14.77 32.65 4.95
CA TYR A 837 -15.90 32.90 4.04
C TYR A 837 -16.82 34.03 4.48
N GLY A 838 -16.42 34.80 5.49
CA GLY A 838 -17.02 36.10 5.81
C GLY A 838 -18.35 36.05 6.55
N LEU A 839 -18.73 34.93 7.19
CA LEU A 839 -19.93 34.87 8.03
C LEU A 839 -19.83 35.91 9.15
N GLN A 840 -20.84 36.80 9.24
CA GLN A 840 -20.89 37.81 10.30
C GLN A 840 -20.91 37.17 11.68
N ARG A 841 -20.10 37.68 12.59
CA ARG A 841 -19.99 37.15 13.97
C ARG A 841 -21.30 37.11 14.72
N SER A 842 -22.18 38.07 14.50
CA SER A 842 -23.52 38.15 15.12
C SER A 842 -24.43 37.00 14.66
N VAL A 843 -24.33 36.64 13.38
CA VAL A 843 -25.05 35.49 12.81
C VAL A 843 -24.44 34.20 13.30
N ALA A 844 -23.09 34.07 13.24
CA ALA A 844 -22.38 32.90 13.76
C ALA A 844 -22.76 32.59 15.20
N LYS A 845 -22.84 33.59 16.07
CA LYS A 845 -23.31 33.41 17.47
C LYS A 845 -24.69 32.79 17.56
N LYS A 846 -25.64 33.18 16.69
CA LYS A 846 -27.00 32.64 16.69
C LYS A 846 -27.00 31.18 16.23
N VAL A 847 -26.26 30.88 15.17
CA VAL A 847 -26.11 29.50 14.64
C VAL A 847 -25.47 28.58 15.70
N ILE A 848 -24.36 29.01 16.28
CA ILE A 848 -23.66 28.26 17.32
C ILE A 848 -24.57 28.02 18.53
N ALA A 849 -25.27 29.06 19.01
CA ALA A 849 -26.21 28.93 20.12
C ALA A 849 -27.35 27.92 19.82
N SER A 850 -27.86 27.90 18.59
CA SER A 850 -28.84 26.92 18.15
C SER A 850 -28.29 25.49 18.17
N LEU A 851 -27.07 25.29 17.68
CA LEU A 851 -26.37 23.99 17.70
C LEU A 851 -26.05 23.53 19.13
N GLU A 852 -25.63 24.45 20.01
CA GLU A 852 -25.42 24.17 21.45
C GLU A 852 -26.70 23.74 22.17
N SER A 853 -27.83 24.42 21.86
CA SER A 853 -29.13 24.03 22.41
C SER A 853 -29.51 22.64 21.95
N TYR A 854 -29.39 22.38 20.66
CA TYR A 854 -29.69 21.07 20.10
C TYR A 854 -28.79 19.95 20.66
N SER A 855 -27.50 20.23 20.86
CA SER A 855 -26.57 19.26 21.49
C SER A 855 -26.96 18.95 22.96
N LYS A 856 -27.59 19.86 23.69
CA LYS A 856 -28.11 19.60 25.04
C LYS A 856 -29.40 18.79 25.04
N GLU A 857 -30.21 18.96 24.01
CA GLU A 857 -31.52 18.33 23.86
C GLU A 857 -31.46 16.92 23.27
N ASN A 858 -30.48 16.66 22.37
CA ASN A 858 -30.35 15.40 21.65
C ASN A 858 -29.05 14.69 22.01
N LYS A 859 -29.17 13.55 22.72
CA LYS A 859 -28.02 12.76 23.17
C LYS A 859 -27.15 12.21 22.04
N TYR A 860 -27.67 12.07 20.83
CA TYR A 860 -26.95 11.58 19.64
C TYR A 860 -26.20 12.66 18.88
N PHE A 861 -26.33 13.92 19.27
CA PHE A 861 -25.60 15.03 18.70
C PHE A 861 -24.65 15.66 19.72
N VAL A 862 -23.36 15.75 19.38
CA VAL A 862 -22.33 16.42 20.21
C VAL A 862 -21.71 17.54 19.40
N LEU A 863 -21.72 18.75 19.94
CA LEU A 863 -21.02 19.89 19.34
C LEU A 863 -19.63 20.07 19.96
N MET A 864 -18.60 20.09 19.11
CA MET A 864 -17.24 20.49 19.45
C MET A 864 -16.95 21.85 18.83
N ASP A 865 -17.15 22.95 19.56
CA ASP A 865 -16.73 24.28 19.11
C ASP A 865 -15.25 24.51 19.44
N GLU A 866 -14.38 24.15 18.53
CA GLU A 866 -12.93 24.38 18.62
C GLU A 866 -12.49 25.74 18.08
N ASN A 867 -13.40 26.48 17.40
CA ASN A 867 -13.18 27.87 16.95
C ASN A 867 -13.34 28.88 18.11
N LYS A 868 -14.32 28.67 19.00
CA LYS A 868 -14.62 29.56 20.13
C LYS A 868 -14.68 31.01 19.74
N MET A 869 -15.27 31.30 18.58
CA MET A 869 -15.31 32.65 18.01
C MET A 869 -13.90 33.26 17.83
N GLY A 870 -12.87 32.45 17.58
CA GLY A 870 -11.47 32.80 17.44
C GLY A 870 -10.73 32.93 18.79
N ASP A 871 -11.36 32.58 19.93
CA ASP A 871 -10.74 32.52 21.26
C ASP A 871 -10.18 31.13 21.61
N HIS A 872 -9.77 30.40 20.58
CA HIS A 872 -9.18 29.09 20.70
C HIS A 872 -7.70 29.16 21.14
N ASP A 873 -7.19 28.04 21.61
CA ASP A 873 -5.82 27.87 22.14
C ASP A 873 -4.86 27.19 21.13
N TYR A 874 -5.25 27.10 19.85
CA TYR A 874 -4.37 26.62 18.80
C TYR A 874 -3.30 27.67 18.50
N THR A 875 -2.05 27.30 18.72
CA THR A 875 -0.88 28.18 18.55
C THR A 875 -0.48 28.34 17.07
N ASN A 876 0.46 29.23 16.79
CA ASN A 876 0.84 29.52 15.42
C ASN A 876 1.45 28.30 14.70
N ASP A 877 2.21 27.48 15.39
CA ASP A 877 2.81 26.24 14.88
C ASP A 877 1.78 25.14 14.64
N MET A 878 0.60 25.23 15.25
CA MET A 878 -0.54 24.32 15.02
C MET A 878 -1.33 24.65 13.76
N ALA A 879 -0.93 25.67 13.01
CA ALA A 879 -1.60 26.11 11.80
C ALA A 879 -0.75 25.80 10.55
N HIS A 880 -1.42 25.44 9.46
CA HIS A 880 -0.86 25.39 8.12
C HIS A 880 -1.05 26.72 7.37
N ASN A 881 -2.20 27.32 7.53
CA ASN A 881 -2.55 28.63 6.98
C ASN A 881 -3.72 29.24 7.79
N ARG A 882 -4.29 30.34 7.31
CA ARG A 882 -5.40 31.04 8.01
C ARG A 882 -6.67 30.20 8.20
N ASP A 883 -6.80 29.07 7.54
CA ASP A 883 -8.03 28.26 7.45
C ASP A 883 -7.83 26.79 7.87
N HIS A 884 -6.61 26.29 7.87
CA HIS A 884 -6.31 24.87 8.10
C HIS A 884 -5.30 24.68 9.22
N LEU A 885 -5.49 23.63 9.97
CA LEU A 885 -4.53 23.17 10.97
C LEU A 885 -3.33 22.50 10.30
N SER A 886 -2.19 22.52 10.98
CA SER A 886 -1.04 21.64 10.70
C SER A 886 -1.23 20.30 11.41
N TYR A 887 -0.32 19.34 11.18
CA TYR A 887 -0.31 18.06 11.88
C TYR A 887 -0.26 18.23 13.42
N LEU A 888 0.36 19.29 13.96
CA LEU A 888 0.35 19.57 15.40
C LEU A 888 -1.04 19.99 15.88
N GLY A 889 -1.73 20.83 15.11
CA GLY A 889 -3.11 21.19 15.41
C GLY A 889 -4.08 20.03 15.24
N ALA A 890 -3.86 19.20 14.22
CA ALA A 890 -4.61 17.97 14.03
C ALA A 890 -4.43 17.01 15.21
N ALA A 891 -3.23 16.82 15.72
CA ALA A 891 -2.99 15.99 16.91
C ALA A 891 -3.76 16.52 18.12
N GLN A 892 -3.79 17.84 18.34
CA GLN A 892 -4.55 18.42 19.45
C GLN A 892 -6.06 18.19 19.32
N ILE A 893 -6.65 18.44 18.15
CA ILE A 893 -8.11 18.28 17.97
C ILE A 893 -8.48 16.79 17.98
N THR A 894 -7.64 15.90 17.45
CA THR A 894 -7.85 14.46 17.50
C THR A 894 -7.83 13.93 18.95
N THR A 895 -6.92 14.43 19.79
CA THR A 895 -6.89 14.11 21.24
C THR A 895 -8.17 14.58 21.93
N ARG A 896 -8.72 15.73 21.57
CA ARG A 896 -10.01 16.20 22.10
C ARG A 896 -11.18 15.38 21.61
N LEU A 897 -11.16 14.98 20.34
CA LEU A 897 -12.14 14.07 19.77
C LEU A 897 -12.10 12.70 20.48
N ASP A 898 -10.91 12.14 20.73
CA ASP A 898 -10.73 10.92 21.52
C ASP A 898 -11.38 11.06 22.90
N SER A 899 -11.17 12.19 23.57
CA SER A 899 -11.80 12.47 24.88
C SER A 899 -13.32 12.49 24.79
N VAL A 900 -13.90 13.05 23.73
CA VAL A 900 -15.35 13.03 23.47
C VAL A 900 -15.82 11.61 23.22
N LEU A 901 -15.18 10.87 22.33
CA LEU A 901 -15.54 9.49 21.99
C LEU A 901 -15.57 8.58 23.22
N LYS A 902 -14.62 8.73 24.16
CA LYS A 902 -14.60 8.01 25.44
C LYS A 902 -15.79 8.29 26.36
N THR A 903 -16.49 9.40 26.17
CA THR A 903 -17.69 9.73 26.98
C THR A 903 -18.97 9.12 26.42
N LEU A 904 -18.96 8.69 25.16
CA LEU A 904 -20.15 8.15 24.50
C LEU A 904 -20.44 6.73 25.00
N LYS A 905 -21.73 6.40 25.05
CA LYS A 905 -22.17 5.04 25.45
C LYS A 905 -22.45 4.25 24.19
N TRP A 906 -21.45 3.50 23.76
CA TRP A 906 -21.49 2.65 22.57
C TRP A 906 -22.41 1.45 22.73
#